data_4b08265834ad25af854b8b08aedaa63a
#
_entry.id   4b08265834ad25af854b8b08aedaa63a
#
_cell.length_a   1.000
_cell.length_b   1.000
_cell.length_c   1.000
_cell.angle_alpha   90.00
_cell.angle_beta   90.00
_cell.angle_gamma   90.00
#
_symmetry.space_group_name_H-M   'P 1'
#
loop_
_entity.id
_entity.type
_entity.pdbx_description
1 polymer ?
#
loop_
_entity_poly.entity_id
_entity_poly.type
_entity_poly.pdbx_seq_one_letter_code
_entity_poly.pdbx_strand_id
1 'polypeptide(L)'
;MVVPVVALQKTPHRNDIQGLRAVLMLQVLFFHAWFVGSPIGVDAFIMISAFLMTSSFIRRSEAGATPSVLERWTTTFKRLLPPLTITVAVTLTASIALLPARRWQDMVDQSFASLTYWQNWLLAHVSTDYFAEDHALASPLQHLWSMSMQGQMFLLWPALMALTVVLARKMGLSVRRAIFGVFVVITALSLIWLVTTSDPSGTIYFDTRARIWEFALGSAIAAFAPYLRLPTLAARAVSVVALGVLVLFCLVSIGTYPGPMAAVPLLATSALLLFGAAGGPAAGVLSWRPLVMLGNISYSVYLVHWPIFVLYLVAVDREALGVVDGIALMVVSVAVAAVLTKYVDSPIRSLPWANTTLRKTQIIGLTLWLGLTFVFNIQVGLWKTSDAQFRYAEDSRATSDQVSAQPAFVDVLAVDNASEGVDPEVEPAPLPPLTGFPGAAAMVYPGPFAFEGEAVPGPLTLDNEWVMYEGKCSDPARALLLQHAKTGCHGHGDPTNPRIFVGGSSHAEQVLMPAARLLADQDGYYVEAALKAGCPWSAPDPASGEDCAGHNAAILQYLQENPVDYVFLIVTATSANGVEQLGHGVVELVEDVTATGATVIGIRDNLRTNTDLYQCAASQTPDTSYGGCLLNRPDYFASDSIIDPLLEIPGFHYVNVMDLYCSGDVCPTIAGNVQIYLDTNHVTQTYGQTMAPIIVDRIRDALK
;
A
#
# COMPACT_ATOMS: atom_id res chain seq x y z
N MET A 1 -20.87 -57.47 -10.58
CA MET A 1 -22.12 -56.73 -10.74
C MET A 1 -21.76 -55.31 -11.21
N VAL A 2 -22.03 -55.04 -12.49
CA VAL A 2 -21.88 -53.71 -13.08
C VAL A 2 -23.07 -52.89 -12.64
N VAL A 3 -22.85 -51.93 -11.72
CA VAL A 3 -23.87 -50.95 -11.30
C VAL A 3 -24.15 -50.05 -12.49
N PRO A 4 -25.41 -49.93 -12.97
CA PRO A 4 -25.71 -49.05 -14.07
C PRO A 4 -25.41 -47.62 -13.71
N VAL A 5 -24.61 -46.94 -14.53
CA VAL A 5 -24.36 -45.52 -14.44
C VAL A 5 -25.70 -44.83 -14.69
N VAL A 6 -26.36 -44.41 -13.60
CA VAL A 6 -27.55 -43.56 -13.69
C VAL A 6 -27.15 -42.26 -14.36
N ALA A 7 -27.58 -42.04 -15.57
CA ALA A 7 -27.36 -40.80 -16.31
C ALA A 7 -27.96 -39.65 -15.50
N LEU A 8 -27.09 -38.81 -14.91
CA LEU A 8 -27.50 -37.60 -14.21
C LEU A 8 -28.29 -36.74 -15.18
N GLN A 9 -29.58 -36.54 -14.93
CA GLN A 9 -30.42 -35.63 -15.70
C GLN A 9 -29.75 -34.24 -15.72
N LYS A 10 -29.50 -33.71 -16.91
CA LYS A 10 -29.03 -32.33 -17.09
C LYS A 10 -30.02 -31.39 -16.43
N THR A 11 -29.61 -30.73 -15.34
CA THR A 11 -30.43 -29.67 -14.74
C THR A 11 -30.67 -28.57 -15.77
N PRO A 12 -31.89 -28.04 -15.88
CA PRO A 12 -32.17 -26.91 -16.77
C PRO A 12 -31.23 -25.74 -16.44
N HIS A 13 -30.77 -25.05 -17.46
CA HIS A 13 -29.91 -23.92 -17.33
C HIS A 13 -30.65 -22.76 -16.61
N ARG A 14 -30.14 -22.29 -15.48
CA ARG A 14 -30.70 -21.22 -14.65
C ARG A 14 -30.29 -19.84 -15.22
N ASN A 15 -31.08 -19.35 -16.20
CA ASN A 15 -30.86 -18.04 -16.82
C ASN A 15 -30.99 -16.89 -15.82
N ASP A 16 -31.86 -17.01 -14.82
CA ASP A 16 -32.04 -16.06 -13.72
C ASP A 16 -30.76 -15.87 -12.89
N ILE A 17 -29.99 -16.93 -12.66
CA ILE A 17 -28.68 -16.81 -11.98
C ILE A 17 -27.67 -16.08 -12.88
N GLN A 18 -27.69 -16.29 -14.18
CA GLN A 18 -26.80 -15.53 -15.08
C GLN A 18 -27.17 -14.04 -15.10
N GLY A 19 -28.47 -13.72 -15.15
CA GLY A 19 -28.91 -12.33 -15.03
C GLY A 19 -28.59 -11.70 -13.69
N LEU A 20 -28.69 -12.44 -12.58
CA LEU A 20 -28.27 -11.99 -11.27
C LEU A 20 -26.78 -11.65 -11.26
N ARG A 21 -25.94 -12.49 -11.84
CA ARG A 21 -24.49 -12.21 -11.99
C ARG A 21 -24.23 -10.95 -12.83
N ALA A 22 -25.06 -10.68 -13.85
CA ALA A 22 -24.96 -9.46 -14.64
C ALA A 22 -25.28 -8.21 -13.79
N VAL A 23 -26.39 -8.25 -13.03
CA VAL A 23 -26.78 -7.15 -12.15
C VAL A 23 -25.66 -6.83 -11.13
N LEU A 24 -25.13 -7.87 -10.50
CA LEU A 24 -24.02 -7.73 -9.55
C LEU A 24 -22.74 -7.21 -10.21
N MET A 25 -22.44 -7.63 -11.46
CA MET A 25 -21.28 -7.14 -12.20
C MET A 25 -21.45 -5.66 -12.59
N LEU A 26 -22.65 -5.26 -13.01
CA LEU A 26 -22.93 -3.84 -13.26
C LEU A 26 -22.79 -3.01 -11.99
N GLN A 27 -23.19 -3.53 -10.83
CA GLN A 27 -22.99 -2.88 -9.55
C GLN A 27 -21.48 -2.72 -9.24
N VAL A 28 -20.65 -3.74 -9.47
CA VAL A 28 -19.20 -3.65 -9.30
C VAL A 28 -18.60 -2.58 -10.21
N LEU A 29 -18.97 -2.57 -11.48
CA LEU A 29 -18.53 -1.54 -12.44
C LEU A 29 -18.91 -0.14 -11.99
N PHE A 30 -20.17 0.04 -11.58
CA PHE A 30 -20.71 1.32 -11.13
C PHE A 30 -19.99 1.80 -9.85
N PHE A 31 -19.82 0.90 -8.88
CA PHE A 31 -19.12 1.20 -7.64
C PHE A 31 -17.66 1.62 -7.92
N HIS A 32 -16.92 0.87 -8.72
CA HIS A 32 -15.53 1.18 -9.04
C HIS A 32 -15.35 2.41 -9.94
N ALA A 33 -16.38 2.81 -10.70
CA ALA A 33 -16.29 4.03 -11.49
C ALA A 33 -16.49 5.30 -10.65
N TRP A 34 -17.36 5.28 -9.64
CA TRP A 34 -17.76 6.49 -8.92
C TRP A 34 -17.81 6.35 -7.40
N PHE A 35 -17.51 5.19 -6.85
CA PHE A 35 -17.57 4.87 -5.41
C PHE A 35 -18.92 5.19 -4.75
N VAL A 36 -20.01 5.10 -5.53
CA VAL A 36 -21.38 5.31 -5.06
C VAL A 36 -22.02 3.98 -4.67
N GLY A 37 -22.74 3.97 -3.55
CA GLY A 37 -23.41 2.78 -3.01
C GLY A 37 -22.47 1.91 -2.15
N SER A 38 -22.78 0.62 -2.06
CA SER A 38 -22.04 -0.34 -1.24
C SER A 38 -21.38 -1.42 -2.12
N PRO A 39 -20.16 -1.90 -1.82
CA PRO A 39 -19.42 -2.86 -2.65
C PRO A 39 -19.95 -4.30 -2.52
N ILE A 40 -21.27 -4.50 -2.54
CA ILE A 40 -21.95 -5.78 -2.31
C ILE A 40 -21.79 -6.83 -3.42
N GLY A 41 -21.39 -6.39 -4.61
CA GLY A 41 -21.33 -7.28 -5.78
C GLY A 41 -20.35 -8.42 -5.60
N VAL A 42 -19.20 -8.14 -5.03
CA VAL A 42 -18.14 -9.12 -4.78
C VAL A 42 -18.61 -10.21 -3.81
N ASP A 43 -19.23 -9.86 -2.68
CA ASP A 43 -19.71 -10.78 -1.67
C ASP A 43 -20.79 -11.72 -2.23
N ALA A 44 -21.72 -11.13 -2.99
CA ALA A 44 -22.75 -11.90 -3.65
C ALA A 44 -22.16 -12.87 -4.70
N PHE A 45 -21.11 -12.49 -5.45
CA PHE A 45 -20.42 -13.40 -6.36
C PHE A 45 -19.73 -14.56 -5.63
N ILE A 46 -19.11 -14.28 -4.50
CA ILE A 46 -18.49 -15.28 -3.63
C ILE A 46 -19.54 -16.29 -3.17
N MET A 47 -20.68 -15.80 -2.68
CA MET A 47 -21.79 -16.64 -2.21
C MET A 47 -22.44 -17.46 -3.35
N ILE A 48 -22.69 -16.88 -4.53
CA ILE A 48 -23.25 -17.60 -5.71
C ILE A 48 -22.32 -18.74 -6.12
N SER A 49 -21.00 -18.50 -6.12
CA SER A 49 -20.00 -19.51 -6.47
C SER A 49 -20.04 -20.70 -5.52
N ALA A 50 -20.12 -20.43 -4.21
CA ALA A 50 -20.27 -21.45 -3.18
C ALA A 50 -21.56 -22.24 -3.32
N PHE A 51 -22.70 -21.55 -3.53
CA PHE A 51 -23.99 -22.18 -3.71
C PHE A 51 -24.00 -23.14 -4.90
N LEU A 52 -23.50 -22.73 -6.06
CA LEU A 52 -23.46 -23.56 -7.28
C LEU A 52 -22.51 -24.75 -7.11
N MET A 53 -21.33 -24.52 -6.52
CA MET A 53 -20.36 -25.57 -6.27
C MET A 53 -20.91 -26.62 -5.31
N THR A 54 -21.45 -26.20 -4.17
CA THR A 54 -21.99 -27.09 -3.14
C THR A 54 -23.22 -27.83 -3.62
N SER A 55 -24.14 -27.16 -4.34
CA SER A 55 -25.32 -27.80 -4.96
C SER A 55 -24.93 -28.91 -5.93
N SER A 56 -23.91 -28.67 -6.76
CA SER A 56 -23.39 -29.67 -7.69
C SER A 56 -22.73 -30.84 -6.96
N PHE A 57 -21.99 -30.56 -5.88
CA PHE A 57 -21.30 -31.56 -5.08
C PHE A 57 -22.28 -32.49 -4.34
N ILE A 58 -23.28 -31.91 -3.66
CA ILE A 58 -24.33 -32.65 -2.95
C ILE A 58 -25.08 -33.58 -3.91
N ARG A 59 -25.54 -33.09 -5.07
CA ARG A 59 -26.26 -33.92 -6.05
C ARG A 59 -25.44 -35.14 -6.51
N ARG A 60 -24.15 -34.96 -6.80
CA ARG A 60 -23.27 -36.06 -7.18
C ARG A 60 -23.10 -37.07 -6.03
N SER A 61 -22.93 -36.57 -4.82
CA SER A 61 -22.76 -37.43 -3.63
C SER A 61 -24.02 -38.21 -3.31
N GLU A 62 -25.21 -37.61 -3.43
CA GLU A 62 -26.50 -38.29 -3.24
C GLU A 62 -26.78 -39.30 -4.33
N ALA A 63 -26.30 -39.10 -5.55
CA ALA A 63 -26.36 -40.08 -6.66
C ALA A 63 -25.34 -41.23 -6.52
N GLY A 64 -24.63 -41.32 -5.36
CA GLY A 64 -23.70 -42.41 -5.09
C GLY A 64 -22.29 -42.23 -5.68
N ALA A 65 -22.02 -41.12 -6.39
CA ALA A 65 -20.69 -40.85 -6.93
C ALA A 65 -19.67 -40.59 -5.82
N THR A 66 -18.45 -41.07 -6.01
CA THR A 66 -17.32 -40.76 -5.13
C THR A 66 -16.84 -39.35 -5.46
N PRO A 67 -16.80 -38.42 -4.49
CA PRO A 67 -16.35 -37.06 -4.77
C PRO A 67 -14.85 -37.08 -5.12
N SER A 68 -14.49 -36.68 -6.33
CA SER A 68 -13.10 -36.49 -6.75
C SER A 68 -12.72 -35.03 -6.55
N VAL A 69 -11.91 -34.75 -5.54
CA VAL A 69 -11.37 -33.42 -5.23
C VAL A 69 -10.48 -32.96 -6.39
N LEU A 70 -9.60 -33.82 -6.90
CA LEU A 70 -8.71 -33.51 -7.99
C LEU A 70 -9.44 -33.15 -9.30
N GLU A 71 -10.51 -33.89 -9.63
CA GLU A 71 -11.33 -33.56 -10.80
C GLU A 71 -11.97 -32.16 -10.66
N ARG A 72 -12.39 -31.83 -9.45
CA ARG A 72 -13.00 -30.52 -9.18
C ARG A 72 -11.96 -29.40 -9.31
N TRP A 73 -10.80 -29.53 -8.68
CA TRP A 73 -9.70 -28.59 -8.80
C TRP A 73 -9.30 -28.37 -10.26
N THR A 74 -9.01 -29.44 -10.98
CA THR A 74 -8.57 -29.33 -12.37
C THR A 74 -9.64 -28.74 -13.28
N THR A 75 -10.92 -28.99 -13.04
CA THR A 75 -12.01 -28.40 -13.80
C THR A 75 -12.18 -26.90 -13.53
N THR A 76 -11.99 -26.48 -12.27
CA THR A 76 -12.11 -25.08 -11.86
C THR A 76 -10.92 -24.27 -12.38
N PHE A 77 -9.69 -24.68 -12.08
CA PHE A 77 -8.49 -23.91 -12.42
C PHE A 77 -8.15 -23.93 -13.91
N LYS A 78 -8.49 -25.00 -14.66
CA LYS A 78 -8.43 -24.98 -16.13
C LYS A 78 -9.20 -23.80 -16.74
N ARG A 79 -10.29 -23.42 -16.10
CA ARG A 79 -11.14 -22.30 -16.57
C ARG A 79 -10.65 -20.95 -16.09
N LEU A 80 -10.21 -20.85 -14.82
CA LEU A 80 -9.90 -19.56 -14.20
C LEU A 80 -8.52 -19.03 -14.58
N LEU A 81 -7.49 -19.90 -14.60
CA LEU A 81 -6.10 -19.47 -14.75
C LEU A 81 -5.78 -18.85 -16.12
N PRO A 82 -6.17 -19.37 -17.27
CA PRO A 82 -5.72 -18.81 -18.55
C PRO A 82 -6.17 -17.34 -18.77
N PRO A 83 -7.44 -16.96 -18.56
CA PRO A 83 -7.84 -15.56 -18.66
C PRO A 83 -7.16 -14.67 -17.61
N LEU A 84 -6.99 -15.15 -16.38
CA LEU A 84 -6.28 -14.43 -15.31
C LEU A 84 -4.84 -14.15 -15.71
N THR A 85 -4.11 -15.17 -16.19
CA THR A 85 -2.70 -15.04 -16.59
C THR A 85 -2.52 -14.00 -17.70
N ILE A 86 -3.38 -14.02 -18.72
CA ILE A 86 -3.33 -13.03 -19.80
C ILE A 86 -3.63 -11.63 -19.27
N THR A 87 -4.64 -11.47 -18.41
CA THR A 87 -4.98 -10.18 -17.83
C THR A 87 -3.83 -9.64 -16.99
N VAL A 88 -3.24 -10.45 -16.12
CA VAL A 88 -2.08 -10.06 -15.30
C VAL A 88 -0.90 -9.66 -16.18
N ALA A 89 -0.57 -10.45 -17.21
CA ALA A 89 0.55 -10.13 -18.10
C ALA A 89 0.35 -8.82 -18.87
N VAL A 90 -0.86 -8.59 -19.41
CA VAL A 90 -1.18 -7.34 -20.12
C VAL A 90 -1.17 -6.15 -19.15
N THR A 91 -1.76 -6.31 -17.96
CA THR A 91 -1.78 -5.25 -16.95
C THR A 91 -0.38 -4.90 -16.48
N LEU A 92 0.47 -5.89 -16.17
CA LEU A 92 1.86 -5.66 -15.76
C LEU A 92 2.65 -4.92 -16.86
N THR A 93 2.52 -5.35 -18.13
CA THR A 93 3.18 -4.67 -19.25
C THR A 93 2.72 -3.22 -19.39
N ALA A 94 1.41 -2.98 -19.31
CA ALA A 94 0.85 -1.63 -19.39
C ALA A 94 1.25 -0.77 -18.18
N SER A 95 1.35 -1.38 -17.00
CA SER A 95 1.80 -0.69 -15.77
C SER A 95 3.25 -0.25 -15.88
N ILE A 96 4.15 -1.08 -16.42
CA ILE A 96 5.55 -0.68 -16.66
C ILE A 96 5.63 0.49 -17.65
N ALA A 97 4.73 0.56 -18.62
CA ALA A 97 4.72 1.63 -19.61
C ALA A 97 4.10 2.95 -19.11
N LEU A 98 3.19 2.90 -18.14
CA LEU A 98 2.37 4.04 -17.74
C LEU A 98 2.60 4.49 -16.30
N LEU A 99 2.98 3.59 -15.39
CA LEU A 99 3.22 3.92 -13.99
C LEU A 99 4.66 4.40 -13.76
N PRO A 100 4.89 5.26 -12.78
CA PRO A 100 6.23 5.61 -12.34
C PRO A 100 7.03 4.37 -11.93
N ALA A 101 8.34 4.39 -12.19
CA ALA A 101 9.22 3.24 -11.99
C ALA A 101 9.22 2.70 -10.54
N ARG A 102 9.04 3.58 -9.54
CA ARG A 102 8.91 3.19 -8.12
C ARG A 102 7.75 2.22 -7.85
N ARG A 103 6.70 2.19 -8.71
CA ARG A 103 5.54 1.31 -8.60
C ARG A 103 5.74 -0.05 -9.27
N TRP A 104 6.83 -0.23 -10.02
CA TRP A 104 7.03 -1.43 -10.82
C TRP A 104 7.25 -2.68 -9.97
N GLN A 105 8.02 -2.57 -8.87
CA GLN A 105 8.22 -3.69 -7.96
C GLN A 105 6.89 -4.16 -7.35
N ASP A 106 6.07 -3.25 -6.85
CA ASP A 106 4.73 -3.55 -6.33
C ASP A 106 3.89 -4.29 -7.36
N MET A 107 3.96 -3.88 -8.63
CA MET A 107 3.19 -4.51 -9.71
C MET A 107 3.67 -5.92 -10.00
N VAL A 108 4.98 -6.19 -9.89
CA VAL A 108 5.55 -7.53 -10.03
C VAL A 108 5.09 -8.42 -8.87
N ASP A 109 5.19 -7.95 -7.62
CA ASP A 109 4.80 -8.69 -6.43
C ASP A 109 3.31 -9.01 -6.43
N GLN A 110 2.46 -8.04 -6.78
CA GLN A 110 1.03 -8.25 -6.93
C GLN A 110 0.68 -9.18 -8.09
N SER A 111 1.44 -9.16 -9.18
CA SER A 111 1.28 -10.10 -10.30
C SER A 111 1.57 -11.53 -9.87
N PHE A 112 2.68 -11.75 -9.16
CA PHE A 112 3.03 -13.04 -8.60
C PHE A 112 1.97 -13.53 -7.61
N ALA A 113 1.57 -12.67 -6.67
CA ALA A 113 0.55 -12.96 -5.66
C ALA A 113 -0.82 -13.27 -6.27
N SER A 114 -1.22 -12.56 -7.34
CA SER A 114 -2.47 -12.81 -8.06
C SER A 114 -2.48 -14.16 -8.76
N LEU A 115 -1.40 -14.54 -9.46
CA LEU A 115 -1.28 -15.82 -10.15
C LEU A 115 -1.25 -17.02 -9.19
N THR A 116 -0.74 -16.82 -7.98
CA THR A 116 -0.67 -17.84 -6.91
C THR A 116 -1.84 -17.78 -5.93
N TYR A 117 -2.83 -16.91 -6.17
CA TYR A 117 -3.99 -16.70 -5.29
C TYR A 117 -3.63 -16.29 -3.85
N TRP A 118 -2.62 -15.40 -3.71
CA TRP A 118 -2.12 -14.91 -2.42
C TRP A 118 -2.29 -13.40 -2.23
N GLN A 119 -2.79 -12.67 -3.23
CA GLN A 119 -2.79 -11.20 -3.25
C GLN A 119 -3.54 -10.56 -2.08
N ASN A 120 -4.62 -11.16 -1.61
CA ASN A 120 -5.36 -10.62 -0.46
C ASN A 120 -4.50 -10.56 0.82
N TRP A 121 -3.61 -11.53 1.03
CA TRP A 121 -2.67 -11.52 2.15
C TRP A 121 -1.52 -10.54 1.93
N LEU A 122 -1.04 -10.39 0.70
CA LEU A 122 -0.07 -9.36 0.35
C LEU A 122 -0.63 -7.98 0.66
N LEU A 123 -1.84 -7.66 0.19
CA LEU A 123 -2.49 -6.37 0.45
C LEU A 123 -2.80 -6.16 1.94
N ALA A 124 -3.20 -7.19 2.68
CA ALA A 124 -3.38 -7.11 4.12
C ALA A 124 -2.06 -6.77 4.85
N HIS A 125 -0.93 -7.26 4.37
CA HIS A 125 0.38 -6.97 4.93
C HIS A 125 0.83 -5.54 4.61
N VAL A 126 0.73 -5.13 3.35
CA VAL A 126 1.15 -3.80 2.87
C VAL A 126 0.22 -2.69 3.37
N SER A 127 -1.10 -2.96 3.51
CA SER A 127 -2.06 -1.94 3.98
C SER A 127 -1.88 -1.54 5.44
N THR A 128 -1.06 -2.22 6.24
CA THR A 128 -0.59 -1.71 7.53
C THR A 128 0.22 -0.42 7.40
N ASP A 129 0.90 -0.21 6.26
CA ASP A 129 1.64 1.03 5.97
C ASP A 129 0.84 1.99 5.06
N TYR A 130 -0.22 1.50 4.40
CA TYR A 130 -0.97 2.21 3.34
C TYR A 130 -1.96 3.27 3.86
N PHE A 131 -2.39 3.19 5.12
CA PHE A 131 -3.23 4.24 5.75
C PHE A 131 -2.44 5.41 6.32
N ALA A 132 -1.11 5.38 6.22
CA ALA A 132 -0.29 6.56 6.40
C ALA A 132 -0.37 7.43 5.12
N GLU A 133 -1.42 8.24 5.04
CA GLU A 133 -1.59 9.51 4.31
C GLU A 133 -1.40 9.58 2.79
N ASP A 134 -0.99 8.58 2.02
CA ASP A 134 -0.84 8.73 0.57
C ASP A 134 -1.95 8.00 -0.19
N HIS A 135 -2.94 8.74 -0.67
CA HIS A 135 -3.92 8.28 -1.66
C HIS A 135 -3.29 8.17 -3.07
N ALA A 136 -2.11 7.60 -3.15
CA ALA A 136 -1.55 7.21 -4.43
C ALA A 136 -2.55 6.28 -5.12
N LEU A 137 -2.81 6.49 -6.39
CA LEU A 137 -3.74 5.73 -7.22
C LEU A 137 -3.70 4.24 -6.89
N ALA A 138 -4.85 3.66 -6.62
CA ALA A 138 -4.98 2.24 -6.29
C ALA A 138 -4.27 1.36 -7.32
N SER A 139 -3.68 0.25 -6.88
CA SER A 139 -3.00 -0.65 -7.80
C SER A 139 -3.93 -1.18 -8.90
N PRO A 140 -3.51 -1.21 -10.18
CA PRO A 140 -4.28 -1.82 -11.27
C PRO A 140 -4.68 -3.28 -11.04
N LEU A 141 -4.00 -4.02 -10.16
CA LEU A 141 -4.31 -5.40 -9.82
C LEU A 141 -5.06 -5.56 -8.49
N GLN A 142 -5.28 -4.47 -7.74
CA GLN A 142 -5.84 -4.53 -6.38
C GLN A 142 -7.12 -5.35 -6.29
N HIS A 143 -8.04 -5.22 -7.25
CA HIS A 143 -9.33 -5.93 -7.25
C HIS A 143 -9.21 -7.46 -7.23
N LEU A 144 -8.07 -8.03 -7.65
CA LEU A 144 -7.83 -9.48 -7.68
C LEU A 144 -7.69 -10.10 -6.27
N TRP A 145 -7.68 -9.28 -5.20
CA TRP A 145 -7.71 -9.77 -3.82
C TRP A 145 -8.86 -10.76 -3.57
N SER A 146 -10.06 -10.44 -4.07
CA SER A 146 -11.23 -11.29 -3.87
C SER A 146 -11.15 -12.58 -4.68
N MET A 147 -10.54 -12.53 -5.88
CA MET A 147 -10.23 -13.71 -6.67
C MET A 147 -9.22 -14.62 -5.97
N SER A 148 -8.22 -14.04 -5.29
CA SER A 148 -7.23 -14.80 -4.52
C SER A 148 -7.90 -15.51 -3.35
N MET A 149 -8.71 -14.80 -2.58
CA MET A 149 -9.51 -15.41 -1.51
C MET A 149 -10.44 -16.51 -2.05
N GLN A 150 -11.17 -16.24 -3.14
CA GLN A 150 -12.07 -17.22 -3.74
C GLN A 150 -11.31 -18.46 -4.27
N GLY A 151 -10.10 -18.26 -4.82
CA GLY A 151 -9.21 -19.34 -5.25
C GLY A 151 -8.81 -20.27 -4.10
N GLN A 152 -8.47 -19.70 -2.94
CA GLN A 152 -8.21 -20.45 -1.71
C GLN A 152 -9.44 -21.29 -1.32
N MET A 153 -10.64 -20.72 -1.42
CA MET A 153 -11.88 -21.46 -1.14
C MET A 153 -12.11 -22.59 -2.16
N PHE A 154 -11.80 -22.37 -3.43
CA PHE A 154 -11.90 -23.42 -4.46
C PHE A 154 -10.91 -24.57 -4.23
N LEU A 155 -9.82 -24.36 -3.52
CA LEU A 155 -8.92 -25.43 -3.06
C LEU A 155 -9.46 -26.14 -1.82
N LEU A 156 -9.87 -25.37 -0.80
CA LEU A 156 -10.25 -25.93 0.50
C LEU A 156 -11.62 -26.60 0.50
N TRP A 157 -12.63 -26.00 -0.15
CA TRP A 157 -14.03 -26.46 -0.06
C TRP A 157 -14.28 -27.86 -0.61
N PRO A 158 -13.79 -28.23 -1.80
CA PRO A 158 -13.96 -29.61 -2.28
C PRO A 158 -13.36 -30.65 -1.35
N ALA A 159 -12.20 -30.35 -0.73
CA ALA A 159 -11.58 -31.25 0.22
C ALA A 159 -12.41 -31.37 1.51
N LEU A 160 -12.87 -30.25 2.07
CA LEU A 160 -13.71 -30.21 3.25
C LEU A 160 -15.06 -30.93 3.01
N MET A 161 -15.71 -30.67 1.87
CA MET A 161 -16.95 -31.35 1.51
C MET A 161 -16.75 -32.86 1.33
N ALA A 162 -15.63 -33.28 0.71
CA ALA A 162 -15.32 -34.69 0.54
C ALA A 162 -15.10 -35.38 1.90
N LEU A 163 -14.35 -34.75 2.78
CA LEU A 163 -14.17 -35.25 4.16
C LEU A 163 -15.50 -35.35 4.89
N THR A 164 -16.33 -34.30 4.83
CA THR A 164 -17.67 -34.28 5.44
C THR A 164 -18.55 -35.43 4.91
N VAL A 165 -18.52 -35.70 3.60
CA VAL A 165 -19.27 -36.81 3.01
C VAL A 165 -18.79 -38.16 3.52
N VAL A 166 -17.47 -38.38 3.59
CA VAL A 166 -16.88 -39.63 4.09
C VAL A 166 -17.26 -39.84 5.56
N LEU A 167 -17.13 -38.84 6.39
CA LEU A 167 -17.50 -38.91 7.82
C LEU A 167 -19.00 -39.12 8.00
N ALA A 168 -19.84 -38.38 7.29
CA ALA A 168 -21.30 -38.56 7.36
C ALA A 168 -21.74 -39.98 7.00
N ARG A 169 -21.17 -40.54 5.91
CA ARG A 169 -21.45 -41.93 5.50
C ARG A 169 -21.01 -42.94 6.56
N LYS A 170 -19.82 -42.78 7.15
CA LYS A 170 -19.33 -43.65 8.22
C LYS A 170 -20.20 -43.59 9.48
N MET A 171 -20.75 -42.42 9.79
CA MET A 171 -21.62 -42.20 10.97
C MET A 171 -23.11 -42.46 10.68
N GLY A 172 -23.49 -42.89 9.49
CA GLY A 172 -24.88 -43.07 9.10
C GLY A 172 -25.71 -41.77 9.03
N LEU A 173 -25.06 -40.61 8.93
CA LEU A 173 -25.72 -39.33 8.89
C LEU A 173 -26.09 -38.94 7.43
N SER A 174 -27.13 -38.12 7.30
CA SER A 174 -27.47 -37.51 6.01
C SER A 174 -26.36 -36.57 5.56
N VAL A 175 -25.79 -36.82 4.37
CA VAL A 175 -24.74 -36.00 3.76
C VAL A 175 -25.13 -34.52 3.74
N ARG A 176 -26.36 -34.23 3.36
CA ARG A 176 -26.88 -32.87 3.25
C ARG A 176 -26.92 -32.16 4.61
N ARG A 177 -27.40 -32.86 5.66
CA ARG A 177 -27.43 -32.30 7.03
C ARG A 177 -26.04 -32.07 7.58
N ALA A 178 -25.11 -33.00 7.32
CA ALA A 178 -23.72 -32.85 7.74
C ALA A 178 -23.05 -31.64 7.06
N ILE A 179 -23.19 -31.48 5.75
CA ILE A 179 -22.70 -30.32 5.00
C ILE A 179 -23.32 -29.03 5.54
N PHE A 180 -24.65 -28.99 5.77
CA PHE A 180 -25.32 -27.84 6.37
C PHE A 180 -24.70 -27.46 7.72
N GLY A 181 -24.57 -28.44 8.64
CA GLY A 181 -24.02 -28.18 9.97
C GLY A 181 -22.60 -27.65 9.95
N VAL A 182 -21.71 -28.22 9.12
CA VAL A 182 -20.33 -27.76 8.98
C VAL A 182 -20.28 -26.30 8.50
N PHE A 183 -21.05 -25.94 7.48
CA PHE A 183 -20.98 -24.60 6.93
C PHE A 183 -21.74 -23.55 7.76
N VAL A 184 -22.73 -23.93 8.54
CA VAL A 184 -23.30 -23.04 9.58
C VAL A 184 -22.28 -22.71 10.65
N VAL A 185 -21.51 -23.70 11.12
CA VAL A 185 -20.43 -23.48 12.10
C VAL A 185 -19.37 -22.56 11.55
N ILE A 186 -18.90 -22.77 10.31
CA ILE A 186 -17.89 -21.89 9.68
C ILE A 186 -18.44 -20.48 9.52
N THR A 187 -19.69 -20.32 9.09
CA THR A 187 -20.36 -19.00 9.00
C THR A 187 -20.36 -18.29 10.35
N ALA A 188 -20.74 -18.98 11.42
CA ALA A 188 -20.79 -18.41 12.76
C ALA A 188 -19.39 -18.01 13.27
N LEU A 189 -18.39 -18.88 13.13
CA LEU A 189 -17.03 -18.60 13.58
C LEU A 189 -16.41 -17.40 12.83
N SER A 190 -16.62 -17.32 11.52
CA SER A 190 -16.13 -16.20 10.72
C SER A 190 -16.83 -14.88 11.06
N LEU A 191 -18.15 -14.90 11.30
CA LEU A 191 -18.90 -13.71 11.77
C LEU A 191 -18.43 -13.26 13.16
N ILE A 192 -18.18 -14.21 14.07
CA ILE A 192 -17.62 -13.89 15.38
C ILE A 192 -16.26 -13.20 15.19
N TRP A 193 -15.39 -13.76 14.37
CA TRP A 193 -14.09 -13.15 14.05
C TRP A 193 -14.25 -11.72 13.53
N LEU A 194 -15.12 -11.51 12.54
CA LEU A 194 -15.37 -10.19 11.94
C LEU A 194 -15.82 -9.14 12.98
N VAL A 195 -16.70 -9.51 13.92
CA VAL A 195 -17.26 -8.54 14.89
C VAL A 195 -16.43 -8.36 16.15
N THR A 196 -15.51 -9.29 16.44
CA THR A 196 -14.65 -9.24 17.64
C THR A 196 -13.24 -8.72 17.36
N THR A 197 -12.83 -8.67 16.08
CA THR A 197 -11.50 -8.18 15.72
C THR A 197 -11.53 -6.66 15.56
N SER A 198 -10.80 -5.96 16.43
CA SER A 198 -10.53 -4.53 16.26
C SER A 198 -9.48 -4.35 15.14
N ASP A 199 -9.78 -3.53 14.15
CA ASP A 199 -8.88 -3.28 13.04
C ASP A 199 -8.82 -1.80 12.69
N PRO A 200 -8.00 -1.02 13.40
CA PRO A 200 -7.80 0.40 13.09
C PRO A 200 -7.16 0.64 11.72
N SER A 201 -6.47 -0.37 11.18
CA SER A 201 -5.72 -0.29 9.92
C SER A 201 -6.52 -0.69 8.68
N GLY A 202 -7.77 -1.17 8.83
CA GLY A 202 -8.62 -1.59 7.69
C GLY A 202 -8.18 -2.89 6.99
N THR A 203 -7.20 -3.62 7.53
CA THR A 203 -6.66 -4.86 6.95
C THR A 203 -7.66 -6.00 6.93
N ILE A 204 -8.68 -5.95 7.81
CA ILE A 204 -9.78 -6.94 7.91
C ILE A 204 -10.56 -7.06 6.59
N TYR A 205 -10.53 -6.02 5.75
CA TYR A 205 -11.16 -6.04 4.42
C TYR A 205 -10.60 -7.16 3.53
N PHE A 206 -9.30 -7.44 3.64
CA PHE A 206 -8.58 -8.45 2.86
C PHE A 206 -8.45 -9.79 3.59
N ASP A 207 -8.81 -9.85 4.89
CA ASP A 207 -8.64 -11.05 5.70
C ASP A 207 -9.65 -12.15 5.29
N THR A 208 -9.13 -13.26 4.79
CA THR A 208 -9.93 -14.44 4.44
C THR A 208 -10.79 -14.92 5.61
N ARG A 209 -10.31 -14.84 6.86
CA ARG A 209 -11.04 -15.28 8.06
C ARG A 209 -12.29 -14.45 8.31
N ALA A 210 -12.21 -13.15 8.04
CA ALA A 210 -13.33 -12.21 8.19
C ALA A 210 -14.36 -12.31 7.05
N ARG A 211 -14.00 -12.91 5.90
CA ARG A 211 -14.82 -12.93 4.69
C ARG A 211 -15.34 -14.33 4.31
N ILE A 212 -14.80 -15.39 4.91
CA ILE A 212 -15.16 -16.78 4.57
C ILE A 212 -16.63 -17.12 4.88
N TRP A 213 -17.29 -16.37 5.78
CA TRP A 213 -18.70 -16.56 6.11
C TRP A 213 -19.64 -16.38 4.91
N GLU A 214 -19.30 -15.52 3.96
CA GLU A 214 -20.06 -15.28 2.73
C GLU A 214 -20.10 -16.54 1.87
N PHE A 215 -18.96 -17.20 1.72
CA PHE A 215 -18.81 -18.44 0.99
C PHE A 215 -19.47 -19.60 1.74
N ALA A 216 -19.30 -19.68 3.06
CA ALA A 216 -19.90 -20.71 3.90
C ALA A 216 -21.42 -20.60 3.93
N LEU A 217 -21.98 -19.37 4.01
CA LEU A 217 -23.40 -19.10 3.96
C LEU A 217 -24.01 -19.62 2.63
N GLY A 218 -23.35 -19.32 1.50
CA GLY A 218 -23.78 -19.83 0.20
C GLY A 218 -23.84 -21.36 0.15
N SER A 219 -22.89 -22.05 0.80
CA SER A 219 -22.87 -23.51 0.91
C SER A 219 -23.94 -24.05 1.85
N ALA A 220 -24.17 -23.39 2.98
CA ALA A 220 -25.25 -23.76 3.91
C ALA A 220 -26.63 -23.63 3.25
N ILE A 221 -26.88 -22.54 2.53
CA ILE A 221 -28.12 -22.31 1.78
C ILE A 221 -28.32 -23.37 0.69
N ALA A 222 -27.27 -23.76 -0.04
CA ALA A 222 -27.33 -24.83 -1.02
C ALA A 222 -27.77 -26.17 -0.39
N ALA A 223 -27.28 -26.48 0.81
CA ALA A 223 -27.66 -27.67 1.53
C ALA A 223 -29.08 -27.58 2.08
N PHE A 224 -29.54 -26.41 2.50
CA PHE A 224 -30.86 -26.19 3.09
C PHE A 224 -31.98 -25.97 2.05
N ALA A 225 -31.65 -25.64 0.82
CA ALA A 225 -32.59 -25.29 -0.27
C ALA A 225 -33.81 -26.22 -0.42
N PRO A 226 -33.71 -27.57 -0.39
CA PRO A 226 -34.86 -28.44 -0.56
C PRO A 226 -35.87 -28.41 0.59
N TYR A 227 -35.47 -27.90 1.77
CA TYR A 227 -36.33 -27.78 2.94
C TYR A 227 -37.15 -26.49 2.95
N LEU A 228 -36.74 -25.49 2.16
CA LEU A 228 -37.43 -24.22 2.02
C LEU A 228 -38.41 -24.27 0.84
N ARG A 229 -39.69 -24.37 1.14
CA ARG A 229 -40.78 -24.38 0.14
C ARG A 229 -41.74 -23.25 0.45
N LEU A 230 -41.90 -22.33 -0.47
CA LEU A 230 -42.89 -21.27 -0.40
C LEU A 230 -43.97 -21.50 -1.50
N PRO A 231 -45.22 -21.12 -1.24
CA PRO A 231 -46.20 -20.98 -2.29
C PRO A 231 -45.71 -20.11 -3.43
N THR A 232 -46.04 -20.43 -4.68
CA THR A 232 -45.49 -19.75 -5.87
C THR A 232 -45.64 -18.23 -5.81
N LEU A 233 -46.79 -17.73 -5.32
CA LEU A 233 -47.03 -16.30 -5.21
C LEU A 233 -46.08 -15.65 -4.16
N ALA A 234 -45.89 -16.27 -3.02
CA ALA A 234 -44.95 -15.80 -1.97
C ALA A 234 -43.50 -15.84 -2.46
N ALA A 235 -43.11 -16.91 -3.15
CA ALA A 235 -41.77 -17.04 -3.76
C ALA A 235 -41.49 -15.91 -4.78
N ARG A 236 -42.47 -15.57 -5.61
CA ARG A 236 -42.40 -14.46 -6.57
C ARG A 236 -42.28 -13.10 -5.86
N ALA A 237 -43.11 -12.87 -4.85
CA ALA A 237 -43.07 -11.63 -4.06
C ALA A 237 -41.71 -11.44 -3.38
N VAL A 238 -41.20 -12.49 -2.71
CA VAL A 238 -39.86 -12.48 -2.08
C VAL A 238 -38.77 -12.20 -3.10
N SER A 239 -38.85 -12.79 -4.29
CA SER A 239 -37.84 -12.54 -5.35
C SER A 239 -37.89 -11.09 -5.87
N VAL A 240 -39.05 -10.45 -5.95
CA VAL A 240 -39.16 -9.04 -6.35
C VAL A 240 -38.59 -8.12 -5.27
N VAL A 241 -38.95 -8.35 -4.02
CA VAL A 241 -38.40 -7.59 -2.88
C VAL A 241 -36.88 -7.75 -2.80
N ALA A 242 -36.37 -8.98 -2.92
CA ALA A 242 -34.94 -9.25 -2.89
C ALA A 242 -34.18 -8.54 -4.01
N LEU A 243 -34.72 -8.52 -5.24
CA LEU A 243 -34.13 -7.77 -6.35
C LEU A 243 -34.15 -6.28 -6.08
N GLY A 244 -35.24 -5.74 -5.53
CA GLY A 244 -35.37 -4.35 -5.13
C GLY A 244 -34.33 -3.95 -4.06
N VAL A 245 -34.11 -4.82 -3.07
CA VAL A 245 -33.07 -4.61 -2.04
C VAL A 245 -31.66 -4.54 -2.69
N LEU A 246 -31.33 -5.47 -3.59
CA LEU A 246 -30.01 -5.42 -4.26
C LEU A 246 -29.84 -4.14 -5.09
N VAL A 247 -30.86 -3.68 -5.79
CA VAL A 247 -30.82 -2.42 -6.55
C VAL A 247 -30.70 -1.22 -5.62
N LEU A 248 -31.40 -1.22 -4.47
CA LEU A 248 -31.28 -0.16 -3.48
C LEU A 248 -29.85 -0.01 -2.96
N PHE A 249 -29.19 -1.12 -2.64
CA PHE A 249 -27.81 -1.12 -2.15
C PHE A 249 -26.76 -0.75 -3.22
N CYS A 250 -27.13 -0.72 -4.50
CA CYS A 250 -26.31 -0.09 -5.53
C CYS A 250 -26.25 1.44 -5.38
N LEU A 251 -27.24 2.06 -4.73
CA LEU A 251 -27.38 3.51 -4.63
C LEU A 251 -27.11 4.05 -3.22
N VAL A 252 -27.22 3.20 -2.19
CA VAL A 252 -27.09 3.59 -0.79
C VAL A 252 -25.85 2.99 -0.19
N SER A 253 -25.02 3.83 0.44
CA SER A 253 -23.89 3.40 1.25
C SER A 253 -24.38 2.97 2.65
N ILE A 254 -23.95 1.80 3.10
CA ILE A 254 -24.29 1.24 4.41
C ILE A 254 -23.05 1.18 5.30
N GLY A 255 -22.88 2.21 6.11
CA GLY A 255 -21.91 2.24 7.21
C GLY A 255 -20.50 1.74 6.86
N THR A 256 -19.82 1.21 7.87
CA THR A 256 -18.48 0.62 7.72
C THR A 256 -18.55 -0.73 6.99
N TYR A 257 -17.67 -0.92 6.00
CA TYR A 257 -17.58 -2.13 5.21
C TYR A 257 -16.13 -2.68 5.23
N PRO A 258 -15.91 -3.99 5.44
CA PRO A 258 -16.88 -5.06 5.69
C PRO A 258 -17.52 -4.96 7.07
N GLY A 259 -18.81 -5.27 7.14
CA GLY A 259 -19.56 -5.19 8.40
C GLY A 259 -20.79 -6.10 8.41
N PRO A 260 -21.47 -6.26 9.56
CA PRO A 260 -22.65 -7.13 9.69
C PRO A 260 -23.79 -6.74 8.75
N MET A 261 -23.85 -5.49 8.30
CA MET A 261 -24.87 -5.01 7.35
C MET A 261 -24.76 -5.66 5.97
N ALA A 262 -23.60 -6.23 5.60
CA ALA A 262 -23.45 -7.04 4.40
C ALA A 262 -24.36 -8.28 4.38
N ALA A 263 -24.86 -8.71 5.53
CA ALA A 263 -25.83 -9.80 5.62
C ALA A 263 -27.14 -9.50 4.85
N VAL A 264 -27.58 -8.24 4.79
CA VAL A 264 -28.84 -7.86 4.13
C VAL A 264 -28.81 -8.17 2.63
N PRO A 265 -27.84 -7.67 1.82
CA PRO A 265 -27.74 -8.01 0.40
C PRO A 265 -27.44 -9.49 0.16
N LEU A 266 -26.72 -10.17 1.07
CA LEU A 266 -26.47 -11.61 0.95
C LEU A 266 -27.73 -12.43 1.21
N LEU A 267 -28.59 -12.04 2.14
CA LEU A 267 -29.91 -12.65 2.34
C LEU A 267 -30.82 -12.41 1.13
N ALA A 268 -30.79 -11.22 0.54
CA ALA A 268 -31.50 -10.92 -0.71
C ALA A 268 -30.99 -11.80 -1.87
N THR A 269 -29.68 -11.94 -2.02
CA THR A 269 -29.07 -12.85 -3.01
C THR A 269 -29.49 -14.31 -2.74
N SER A 270 -29.52 -14.72 -1.48
CA SER A 270 -30.01 -16.06 -1.07
C SER A 270 -31.44 -16.31 -1.51
N ALA A 271 -32.33 -15.34 -1.29
CA ALA A 271 -33.70 -15.41 -1.68
C ALA A 271 -33.87 -15.57 -3.20
N LEU A 272 -33.07 -14.84 -4.01
CA LEU A 272 -33.07 -15.01 -5.46
C LEU A 272 -32.53 -16.37 -5.92
N LEU A 273 -31.50 -16.90 -5.26
CA LEU A 273 -30.98 -18.24 -5.56
C LEU A 273 -32.00 -19.33 -5.28
N LEU A 274 -32.76 -19.20 -4.18
CA LEU A 274 -33.77 -20.17 -3.74
C LEU A 274 -35.06 -20.08 -4.54
N PHE A 275 -35.57 -18.88 -4.76
CA PHE A 275 -36.92 -18.63 -5.24
C PHE A 275 -36.97 -18.00 -6.64
N GLY A 276 -35.89 -17.55 -7.23
CA GLY A 276 -35.83 -16.94 -8.55
C GLY A 276 -36.37 -17.83 -9.67
N ALA A 277 -36.27 -19.15 -9.51
CA ALA A 277 -36.84 -20.11 -10.47
C ALA A 277 -38.38 -20.22 -10.43
N ALA A 278 -39.07 -19.61 -9.45
CA ALA A 278 -40.52 -19.66 -9.34
C ALA A 278 -41.27 -18.85 -10.44
N GLY A 279 -40.52 -18.20 -11.33
CA GLY A 279 -41.06 -17.33 -12.39
C GLY A 279 -41.49 -15.96 -11.83
N GLY A 280 -42.25 -15.21 -12.61
CA GLY A 280 -42.74 -13.89 -12.24
C GLY A 280 -41.82 -12.75 -12.69
N PRO A 281 -42.05 -11.47 -12.21
CA PRO A 281 -41.36 -10.30 -12.72
C PRO A 281 -39.85 -10.32 -12.55
N ALA A 282 -39.37 -10.68 -11.35
CA ALA A 282 -37.92 -10.75 -11.07
C ALA A 282 -37.22 -11.79 -11.96
N ALA A 283 -37.83 -12.98 -12.12
CA ALA A 283 -37.29 -14.00 -13.02
C ALA A 283 -37.27 -13.54 -14.48
N GLY A 284 -38.32 -12.80 -14.90
CA GLY A 284 -38.40 -12.22 -16.24
C GLY A 284 -37.28 -11.23 -16.51
N VAL A 285 -37.05 -10.29 -15.60
CA VAL A 285 -35.94 -9.31 -15.67
C VAL A 285 -34.59 -10.02 -15.69
N LEU A 286 -34.34 -10.92 -14.73
CA LEU A 286 -33.07 -11.64 -14.64
C LEU A 286 -32.83 -12.62 -15.80
N SER A 287 -33.88 -13.09 -16.47
CA SER A 287 -33.75 -13.95 -17.66
C SER A 287 -33.73 -13.16 -18.97
N TRP A 288 -33.73 -11.82 -18.92
CA TRP A 288 -33.62 -10.98 -20.09
C TRP A 288 -32.30 -11.23 -20.83
N ARG A 289 -32.41 -11.53 -22.12
CA ARG A 289 -31.30 -12.02 -22.94
C ARG A 289 -30.00 -11.19 -22.83
N PRO A 290 -30.01 -9.84 -22.88
CA PRO A 290 -28.82 -9.04 -22.71
C PRO A 290 -28.13 -9.23 -21.33
N LEU A 291 -28.90 -9.31 -20.22
CA LEU A 291 -28.37 -9.60 -18.91
C LEU A 291 -27.78 -11.01 -18.85
N VAL A 292 -28.40 -12.00 -19.40
CA VAL A 292 -27.85 -13.36 -19.45
C VAL A 292 -26.54 -13.40 -20.24
N MET A 293 -26.47 -12.67 -21.37
CA MET A 293 -25.24 -12.57 -22.16
C MET A 293 -24.11 -11.92 -21.34
N LEU A 294 -24.38 -10.81 -20.67
CA LEU A 294 -23.40 -10.13 -19.79
C LEU A 294 -22.99 -11.03 -18.62
N GLY A 295 -23.94 -11.73 -17.99
CA GLY A 295 -23.64 -12.67 -16.90
C GLY A 295 -22.74 -13.84 -17.32
N ASN A 296 -22.84 -14.29 -18.57
CA ASN A 296 -21.98 -15.33 -19.10
C ASN A 296 -20.51 -14.92 -19.23
N ILE A 297 -20.24 -13.63 -19.47
CA ILE A 297 -18.88 -13.06 -19.59
C ILE A 297 -18.44 -12.33 -18.31
N SER A 298 -19.25 -12.33 -17.25
CA SER A 298 -19.02 -11.54 -16.03
C SER A 298 -17.64 -11.80 -15.38
N TYR A 299 -17.10 -13.00 -15.52
CA TYR A 299 -15.75 -13.30 -15.04
C TYR A 299 -14.67 -12.51 -15.79
N SER A 300 -14.74 -12.50 -17.12
CA SER A 300 -13.80 -11.71 -17.92
C SER A 300 -13.97 -10.20 -17.70
N VAL A 301 -15.21 -9.71 -17.52
CA VAL A 301 -15.48 -8.31 -17.18
C VAL A 301 -14.81 -7.96 -15.85
N TYR A 302 -14.96 -8.83 -14.85
CA TYR A 302 -14.34 -8.64 -13.54
C TYR A 302 -12.82 -8.54 -13.66
N LEU A 303 -12.17 -9.37 -14.48
CA LEU A 303 -10.72 -9.35 -14.64
C LEU A 303 -10.19 -8.04 -15.25
N VAL A 304 -10.89 -7.49 -16.24
CA VAL A 304 -10.33 -6.41 -17.07
C VAL A 304 -10.77 -5.00 -16.70
N HIS A 305 -11.91 -4.81 -16.01
CA HIS A 305 -12.48 -3.48 -15.80
C HIS A 305 -11.60 -2.58 -14.94
N TRP A 306 -11.09 -3.08 -13.81
CA TRP A 306 -10.33 -2.30 -12.87
C TRP A 306 -8.97 -1.84 -13.43
N PRO A 307 -8.15 -2.72 -14.06
CA PRO A 307 -6.96 -2.27 -14.75
C PRO A 307 -7.24 -1.18 -15.80
N ILE A 308 -8.33 -1.31 -16.57
CA ILE A 308 -8.72 -0.33 -17.57
C ILE A 308 -9.04 1.02 -16.92
N PHE A 309 -9.76 1.04 -15.80
CA PHE A 309 -10.12 2.27 -15.08
C PHE A 309 -8.89 2.96 -14.52
N VAL A 310 -8.06 2.22 -13.77
CA VAL A 310 -6.87 2.76 -13.09
C VAL A 310 -5.84 3.24 -14.10
N LEU A 311 -5.50 2.44 -15.11
CA LEU A 311 -4.52 2.83 -16.12
C LEU A 311 -4.98 4.01 -16.98
N TYR A 312 -6.30 4.14 -17.22
CA TYR A 312 -6.84 5.33 -17.86
C TYR A 312 -6.65 6.58 -16.99
N LEU A 313 -6.99 6.52 -15.69
CA LEU A 313 -6.82 7.65 -14.77
C LEU A 313 -5.37 8.09 -14.71
N VAL A 314 -4.43 7.15 -14.63
CA VAL A 314 -2.99 7.43 -14.69
C VAL A 314 -2.61 8.12 -16.02
N ALA A 315 -3.07 7.60 -17.15
CA ALA A 315 -2.70 8.13 -18.47
C ALA A 315 -3.25 9.55 -18.75
N VAL A 316 -4.33 9.95 -18.06
CA VAL A 316 -4.93 11.29 -18.22
C VAL A 316 -4.66 12.21 -17.02
N ASP A 317 -3.88 11.74 -16.05
CA ASP A 317 -3.52 12.45 -14.82
C ASP A 317 -4.75 12.99 -14.07
N ARG A 318 -5.67 12.08 -13.70
CA ARG A 318 -6.91 12.41 -12.97
C ARG A 318 -7.14 11.46 -11.81
N GLU A 319 -7.63 11.99 -10.72
CA GLU A 319 -7.95 11.23 -9.50
C GLU A 319 -9.29 10.48 -9.59
N ALA A 320 -10.24 10.94 -10.41
CA ALA A 320 -11.58 10.38 -10.49
C ALA A 320 -12.14 10.38 -11.92
N LEU A 321 -13.03 9.42 -12.20
CA LEU A 321 -13.72 9.31 -13.49
C LEU A 321 -14.90 10.28 -13.57
N GLY A 322 -14.96 11.05 -14.65
CA GLY A 322 -16.17 11.75 -15.06
C GLY A 322 -17.27 10.77 -15.48
N VAL A 323 -18.53 11.24 -15.54
CA VAL A 323 -19.67 10.39 -15.90
C VAL A 323 -19.51 9.80 -17.31
N VAL A 324 -19.06 10.63 -18.28
CA VAL A 324 -18.88 10.21 -19.68
C VAL A 324 -17.75 9.19 -19.77
N ASP A 325 -16.61 9.47 -19.15
CA ASP A 325 -15.45 8.59 -19.14
C ASP A 325 -15.79 7.24 -18.49
N GLY A 326 -16.46 7.27 -17.34
CA GLY A 326 -16.87 6.06 -16.63
C GLY A 326 -17.77 5.17 -17.47
N ILE A 327 -18.79 5.73 -18.14
CA ILE A 327 -19.68 4.99 -19.05
C ILE A 327 -18.87 4.42 -20.23
N ALA A 328 -18.00 5.22 -20.85
CA ALA A 328 -17.18 4.79 -21.97
C ALA A 328 -16.27 3.61 -21.57
N LEU A 329 -15.62 3.71 -20.44
CA LEU A 329 -14.72 2.66 -19.93
C LEU A 329 -15.46 1.39 -19.51
N MET A 330 -16.70 1.49 -19.00
CA MET A 330 -17.56 0.32 -18.79
C MET A 330 -17.84 -0.40 -20.10
N VAL A 331 -18.18 0.33 -21.18
CA VAL A 331 -18.42 -0.25 -22.50
C VAL A 331 -17.15 -0.90 -23.04
N VAL A 332 -16.01 -0.24 -22.94
CA VAL A 332 -14.70 -0.79 -23.33
C VAL A 332 -14.39 -2.06 -22.54
N SER A 333 -14.61 -2.07 -21.23
CA SER A 333 -14.39 -3.23 -20.38
C SER A 333 -15.24 -4.43 -20.80
N VAL A 334 -16.52 -4.21 -21.13
CA VAL A 334 -17.41 -5.26 -21.64
C VAL A 334 -16.95 -5.77 -23.02
N ALA A 335 -16.49 -4.88 -23.89
CA ALA A 335 -15.99 -5.27 -25.22
C ALA A 335 -14.70 -6.11 -25.10
N VAL A 336 -13.71 -5.66 -24.29
CA VAL A 336 -12.47 -6.41 -24.03
C VAL A 336 -12.78 -7.76 -23.37
N ALA A 337 -13.69 -7.80 -22.41
CA ALA A 337 -14.13 -9.04 -21.78
C ALA A 337 -14.79 -10.02 -22.76
N ALA A 338 -15.57 -9.51 -23.72
CA ALA A 338 -16.17 -10.34 -24.75
C ALA A 338 -15.09 -10.96 -25.67
N VAL A 339 -14.06 -10.20 -26.02
CA VAL A 339 -12.89 -10.69 -26.76
C VAL A 339 -12.14 -11.76 -25.96
N LEU A 340 -11.80 -11.48 -24.69
CA LEU A 340 -11.12 -12.42 -23.79
C LEU A 340 -11.93 -13.71 -23.63
N THR A 341 -13.25 -13.61 -23.45
CA THR A 341 -14.12 -14.78 -23.34
C THR A 341 -14.16 -15.57 -24.64
N LYS A 342 -14.30 -14.89 -25.78
CA LYS A 342 -14.46 -15.55 -27.10
C LYS A 342 -13.18 -16.28 -27.51
N TYR A 343 -12.00 -15.69 -27.28
CA TYR A 343 -10.75 -16.22 -27.82
C TYR A 343 -9.92 -16.99 -26.80
N VAL A 344 -10.19 -16.85 -25.49
CA VAL A 344 -9.43 -17.53 -24.42
C VAL A 344 -10.32 -18.44 -23.58
N ASP A 345 -11.31 -17.92 -22.83
CA ASP A 345 -12.10 -18.71 -21.88
C ASP A 345 -12.93 -19.79 -22.62
N SER A 346 -13.70 -19.42 -23.62
CA SER A 346 -14.60 -20.35 -24.30
C SER A 346 -13.88 -21.46 -25.06
N PRO A 347 -12.83 -21.22 -25.85
CA PRO A 347 -12.07 -22.28 -26.50
C PRO A 347 -11.45 -23.25 -25.50
N ILE A 348 -10.75 -22.75 -24.48
CA ILE A 348 -10.09 -23.61 -23.47
C ILE A 348 -11.12 -24.44 -22.70
N ARG A 349 -12.27 -23.86 -22.37
CA ARG A 349 -13.35 -24.56 -21.67
C ARG A 349 -13.96 -25.67 -22.50
N SER A 350 -14.13 -25.48 -23.80
CA SER A 350 -14.82 -26.37 -24.71
C SER A 350 -13.92 -27.41 -25.37
N LEU A 351 -12.60 -27.32 -25.23
CA LEU A 351 -11.63 -28.26 -25.83
C LEU A 351 -11.93 -29.72 -25.45
N PRO A 352 -12.39 -30.58 -26.37
CA PRO A 352 -12.69 -31.97 -26.09
C PRO A 352 -11.46 -32.75 -25.67
N TRP A 353 -10.30 -32.41 -26.26
CA TRP A 353 -8.99 -32.98 -25.93
C TRP A 353 -8.63 -32.76 -24.45
N ALA A 354 -9.04 -31.65 -23.84
CA ALA A 354 -8.68 -31.26 -22.47
C ALA A 354 -9.70 -31.73 -21.41
N ASN A 355 -10.43 -32.82 -21.65
CA ASN A 355 -11.45 -33.29 -20.70
C ASN A 355 -10.93 -34.31 -19.67
N THR A 356 -9.77 -34.94 -19.91
CA THR A 356 -9.15 -35.82 -18.92
C THR A 356 -8.45 -35.02 -17.82
N THR A 357 -8.41 -35.55 -16.61
CA THR A 357 -7.74 -34.90 -15.45
C THR A 357 -6.28 -34.58 -15.76
N LEU A 358 -5.55 -35.48 -16.39
CA LEU A 358 -4.15 -35.28 -16.77
C LEU A 358 -3.99 -34.05 -17.69
N ARG A 359 -4.82 -33.92 -18.73
CA ARG A 359 -4.72 -32.80 -19.68
C ARG A 359 -5.18 -31.47 -19.11
N LYS A 360 -6.17 -31.49 -18.21
CA LYS A 360 -6.54 -30.31 -17.42
C LYS A 360 -5.35 -29.85 -16.58
N THR A 361 -4.66 -30.77 -15.90
CA THR A 361 -3.46 -30.45 -15.10
C THR A 361 -2.32 -29.91 -15.97
N GLN A 362 -2.14 -30.45 -17.19
CA GLN A 362 -1.15 -29.94 -18.14
C GLN A 362 -1.43 -28.50 -18.57
N ILE A 363 -2.71 -28.15 -18.86
CA ILE A 363 -3.11 -26.77 -19.19
C ILE A 363 -2.83 -25.84 -18.00
N ILE A 364 -3.20 -26.24 -16.79
CA ILE A 364 -2.97 -25.48 -15.58
C ILE A 364 -1.45 -25.26 -15.38
N GLY A 365 -0.68 -26.33 -15.45
CA GLY A 365 0.78 -26.27 -15.28
C GLY A 365 1.45 -25.38 -16.33
N LEU A 366 1.07 -25.53 -17.61
CA LEU A 366 1.60 -24.69 -18.69
C LEU A 366 1.23 -23.22 -18.49
N THR A 367 -0.03 -22.92 -18.12
CA THR A 367 -0.49 -21.55 -17.90
C THR A 367 0.25 -20.88 -16.75
N LEU A 368 0.40 -21.59 -15.63
CA LEU A 368 1.15 -21.09 -14.47
C LEU A 368 2.62 -20.91 -14.83
N TRP A 369 3.22 -21.90 -15.50
CA TRP A 369 4.62 -21.80 -15.91
C TRP A 369 4.86 -20.59 -16.82
N LEU A 370 4.02 -20.36 -17.83
CA LEU A 370 4.13 -19.20 -18.72
C LEU A 370 3.95 -17.89 -17.95
N GLY A 371 2.92 -17.78 -17.10
CA GLY A 371 2.64 -16.58 -16.32
C GLY A 371 3.76 -16.26 -15.34
N LEU A 372 4.19 -17.25 -14.54
CA LEU A 372 5.25 -17.06 -13.55
C LEU A 372 6.61 -16.79 -14.20
N THR A 373 6.92 -17.45 -15.33
CA THR A 373 8.14 -17.17 -16.11
C THR A 373 8.12 -15.75 -16.66
N PHE A 374 6.97 -15.28 -17.15
CA PHE A 374 6.82 -13.90 -17.62
C PHE A 374 7.08 -12.89 -16.49
N VAL A 375 6.43 -13.04 -15.35
CA VAL A 375 6.63 -12.17 -14.17
C VAL A 375 8.09 -12.24 -13.68
N PHE A 376 8.67 -13.44 -13.63
CA PHE A 376 10.07 -13.62 -13.22
C PHE A 376 11.07 -12.94 -14.16
N ASN A 377 10.84 -12.97 -15.49
CA ASN A 377 11.70 -12.25 -16.43
C ASN A 377 11.63 -10.73 -16.25
N ILE A 378 10.44 -10.19 -15.97
CA ILE A 378 10.30 -8.78 -15.61
C ILE A 378 11.07 -8.49 -14.31
N GLN A 379 10.90 -9.30 -13.26
CA GLN A 379 11.64 -9.16 -12.00
C GLN A 379 13.16 -9.15 -12.20
N VAL A 380 13.69 -10.07 -13.02
CA VAL A 380 15.12 -10.10 -13.34
C VAL A 380 15.57 -8.83 -14.08
N GLY A 381 14.71 -8.31 -14.97
CA GLY A 381 14.95 -7.02 -15.63
C GLY A 381 15.04 -5.87 -14.63
N LEU A 382 14.07 -5.75 -13.75
CA LEU A 382 14.03 -4.72 -12.70
C LEU A 382 15.24 -4.83 -11.76
N TRP A 383 15.57 -6.04 -11.33
CA TRP A 383 16.73 -6.26 -10.46
C TRP A 383 18.04 -5.81 -11.11
N LYS A 384 18.26 -6.11 -12.40
CA LYS A 384 19.46 -5.64 -13.12
C LYS A 384 19.52 -4.12 -13.22
N THR A 385 18.38 -3.47 -13.46
CA THR A 385 18.30 -2.02 -13.54
C THR A 385 18.54 -1.39 -12.17
N SER A 386 17.93 -1.96 -11.11
CA SER A 386 18.13 -1.53 -9.74
C SER A 386 19.59 -1.70 -9.29
N ASP A 387 20.24 -2.83 -9.61
CA ASP A 387 21.66 -3.06 -9.30
C ASP A 387 22.57 -2.04 -10.03
N ALA A 388 22.26 -1.71 -11.28
CA ALA A 388 22.99 -0.69 -12.01
C ALA A 388 22.81 0.71 -11.38
N GLN A 389 21.59 1.07 -11.00
CA GLN A 389 21.31 2.34 -10.31
C GLN A 389 21.97 2.40 -8.93
N PHE A 390 21.96 1.28 -8.19
CA PHE A 390 22.62 1.20 -6.88
C PHE A 390 24.12 1.42 -6.97
N ARG A 391 24.80 0.77 -7.92
CA ARG A 391 26.24 0.97 -8.15
C ARG A 391 26.54 2.40 -8.58
N TYR A 392 25.71 2.98 -9.43
CA TYR A 392 25.87 4.38 -9.84
C TYR A 392 25.73 5.33 -8.64
N ALA A 393 24.76 5.09 -7.76
CA ALA A 393 24.58 5.87 -6.53
C ALA A 393 25.74 5.67 -5.55
N GLU A 394 26.28 4.45 -5.42
CA GLU A 394 27.45 4.16 -4.57
C GLU A 394 28.74 4.83 -5.07
N ASP A 395 29.00 4.77 -6.38
CA ASP A 395 30.09 5.49 -7.02
C ASP A 395 29.95 7.00 -6.83
N SER A 396 28.70 7.51 -6.87
CA SER A 396 28.37 8.91 -6.65
C SER A 396 28.63 9.37 -5.23
N ARG A 397 28.30 8.54 -4.23
CA ARG A 397 28.61 8.81 -2.80
C ARG A 397 30.12 8.89 -2.57
N ALA A 398 30.87 7.93 -3.12
CA ALA A 398 32.32 7.93 -3.02
C ALA A 398 32.96 9.20 -3.63
N THR A 399 32.36 9.73 -4.69
CA THR A 399 32.78 10.98 -5.32
C THR A 399 32.42 12.19 -4.45
N SER A 400 31.24 12.18 -3.81
CA SER A 400 30.80 13.23 -2.88
C SER A 400 31.71 13.33 -1.65
N ASP A 401 32.11 12.20 -1.08
CA ASP A 401 33.06 12.15 0.05
C ASP A 401 34.42 12.76 -0.34
N GLN A 402 34.87 12.53 -1.56
CA GLN A 402 36.10 13.13 -2.08
C GLN A 402 35.98 14.64 -2.29
N VAL A 403 34.83 15.15 -2.74
CA VAL A 403 34.58 16.58 -2.92
C VAL A 403 34.54 17.29 -1.55
N SER A 404 33.88 16.70 -0.56
CA SER A 404 33.83 17.23 0.81
C SER A 404 35.18 17.24 1.51
N ALA A 405 36.11 16.40 1.09
CA ALA A 405 37.49 16.33 1.60
C ALA A 405 38.47 17.23 0.87
N GLN A 406 38.07 17.99 -0.16
CA GLN A 406 38.97 18.88 -0.89
C GLN A 406 39.32 20.12 -0.06
N PRO A 407 40.62 20.50 0.06
CA PRO A 407 41.07 21.67 0.85
C PRO A 407 40.37 22.98 0.44
N ALA A 408 40.04 23.14 -0.85
CA ALA A 408 39.33 24.31 -1.34
C ALA A 408 37.88 24.44 -0.80
N PHE A 409 37.25 23.33 -0.45
CA PHE A 409 35.90 23.32 0.14
C PHE A 409 35.94 23.69 1.65
N VAL A 410 36.93 23.14 2.36
CA VAL A 410 37.14 23.42 3.78
C VAL A 410 37.54 24.89 3.96
N ASP A 411 38.37 25.44 3.07
CA ASP A 411 38.79 26.84 3.15
C ASP A 411 37.66 27.83 2.81
N VAL A 412 36.70 27.48 1.99
CA VAL A 412 35.54 28.33 1.65
C VAL A 412 34.57 28.42 2.83
N LEU A 413 34.33 27.35 3.56
CA LEU A 413 33.48 27.37 4.76
C LEU A 413 34.18 28.13 5.91
N ALA A 414 35.53 28.20 5.92
CA ALA A 414 36.30 28.95 6.88
C ALA A 414 36.37 30.47 6.58
N VAL A 415 36.10 30.89 5.33
CA VAL A 415 36.20 32.32 4.90
C VAL A 415 35.03 33.17 5.41
N ASP A 416 33.87 32.62 5.68
CA ASP A 416 32.72 33.35 6.26
C ASP A 416 33.01 33.83 7.71
N ASN A 417 34.03 33.28 8.39
CA ASN A 417 34.43 33.64 9.74
C ASN A 417 35.65 34.58 9.80
N ALA A 418 36.28 34.97 8.67
CA ALA A 418 37.47 35.76 8.62
C ALA A 418 37.28 37.08 7.82
N SER A 419 36.28 37.87 8.16
CA SER A 419 36.05 39.19 7.52
C SER A 419 36.91 40.33 8.09
N GLU A 420 38.06 40.10 8.69
CA GLU A 420 38.99 41.13 9.06
C GLU A 420 40.32 40.95 8.33
N GLY A 421 40.51 41.69 7.21
CA GLY A 421 41.83 41.92 6.65
C GLY A 421 42.09 41.62 5.17
N VAL A 422 41.11 41.61 4.30
CA VAL A 422 41.32 41.47 2.86
C VAL A 422 41.49 42.83 2.21
N ASP A 423 42.61 43.01 1.47
CA ASP A 423 42.91 44.17 0.66
C ASP A 423 41.89 44.32 -0.49
N PRO A 424 41.13 45.43 -0.62
CA PRO A 424 39.99 45.57 -1.53
C PRO A 424 40.39 45.65 -3.05
N GLU A 425 41.64 45.50 -3.40
CA GLU A 425 42.12 45.60 -4.76
C GLU A 425 42.44 44.27 -5.46
N VAL A 426 42.29 43.12 -4.80
CA VAL A 426 42.53 41.82 -5.43
C VAL A 426 41.19 41.14 -5.69
N GLU A 427 40.77 41.10 -6.96
CA GLU A 427 39.62 40.31 -7.38
C GLU A 427 39.90 38.83 -7.04
N PRO A 428 39.10 38.18 -6.19
CA PRO A 428 39.35 36.79 -5.80
C PRO A 428 39.35 35.90 -7.04
N ALA A 429 40.30 34.98 -7.14
CA ALA A 429 40.37 34.02 -8.20
C ALA A 429 39.01 33.24 -8.33
N PRO A 430 38.51 33.02 -9.52
CA PRO A 430 37.27 32.28 -9.70
C PRO A 430 37.38 30.88 -9.09
N LEU A 431 36.42 30.54 -8.24
CA LEU A 431 36.38 29.23 -7.60
C LEU A 431 36.23 28.11 -8.64
N PRO A 432 36.90 26.98 -8.48
CA PRO A 432 36.74 25.84 -9.38
C PRO A 432 35.29 25.34 -9.35
N PRO A 433 34.71 24.85 -10.45
CA PRO A 433 33.36 24.30 -10.45
C PRO A 433 33.30 23.04 -9.58
N LEU A 434 32.25 22.90 -8.78
CA LEU A 434 31.91 21.63 -8.15
C LEU A 434 31.42 20.65 -9.22
N THR A 435 31.86 19.41 -9.15
CA THR A 435 31.49 18.33 -10.06
C THR A 435 31.03 17.11 -9.26
N GLY A 436 30.38 16.17 -9.94
CA GLY A 436 29.89 14.94 -9.30
C GLY A 436 28.56 15.12 -8.57
N PHE A 437 28.49 14.66 -7.33
CA PHE A 437 27.28 14.61 -6.52
C PHE A 437 27.43 15.33 -5.17
N PRO A 438 27.72 16.62 -5.15
CA PRO A 438 27.98 17.35 -3.93
C PRO A 438 26.74 17.52 -3.03
N GLY A 439 25.52 17.27 -3.53
CA GLY A 439 24.27 17.37 -2.77
C GLY A 439 24.12 18.74 -2.10
N ALA A 440 23.93 18.75 -0.77
CA ALA A 440 23.75 19.96 0.02
C ALA A 440 24.93 20.94 -0.08
N ALA A 441 26.15 20.48 -0.35
CA ALA A 441 27.29 21.35 -0.53
C ALA A 441 27.13 22.32 -1.70
N ALA A 442 26.42 21.90 -2.78
CA ALA A 442 26.11 22.78 -3.90
C ALA A 442 25.17 23.95 -3.56
N MET A 443 24.40 23.83 -2.48
CA MET A 443 23.50 24.89 -2.02
C MET A 443 24.24 26.06 -1.35
N VAL A 444 25.33 25.76 -0.66
CA VAL A 444 26.10 26.74 0.12
C VAL A 444 27.40 27.15 -0.57
N TYR A 445 27.80 26.48 -1.62
CA TYR A 445 29.03 26.81 -2.35
C TYR A 445 28.83 28.02 -3.26
N PRO A 446 29.61 29.09 -3.14
CA PRO A 446 29.42 30.30 -3.92
C PRO A 446 29.93 30.20 -5.37
N GLY A 447 30.58 29.09 -5.76
CA GLY A 447 31.10 28.86 -7.11
C GLY A 447 30.11 28.18 -8.05
N PRO A 448 30.47 28.01 -9.32
CA PRO A 448 29.62 27.32 -10.27
C PRO A 448 29.53 25.82 -9.98
N PHE A 449 28.35 25.24 -10.25
CA PHE A 449 28.12 23.81 -10.23
C PHE A 449 27.81 23.31 -11.64
N ALA A 450 28.50 22.25 -12.08
CA ALA A 450 28.24 21.61 -13.34
C ALA A 450 27.32 20.39 -13.12
N PHE A 451 26.08 20.48 -13.62
CA PHE A 451 25.15 19.35 -13.62
C PHE A 451 25.58 18.34 -14.70
N GLU A 452 26.01 17.15 -14.29
CA GLU A 452 26.42 16.08 -15.19
C GLU A 452 25.70 14.77 -14.83
N GLY A 453 24.93 14.22 -15.78
CA GLY A 453 24.28 12.92 -15.63
C GLY A 453 22.88 12.94 -14.99
N GLU A 454 22.46 11.79 -14.46
CA GLU A 454 21.16 11.63 -13.78
C GLU A 454 21.32 11.90 -12.28
N ALA A 455 20.33 12.56 -11.68
CA ALA A 455 20.31 12.76 -10.23
C ALA A 455 20.12 11.42 -9.48
N VAL A 456 20.81 11.29 -8.34
CA VAL A 456 20.67 10.11 -7.46
C VAL A 456 19.82 10.45 -6.22
N PRO A 457 19.09 9.47 -5.67
CA PRO A 457 18.92 8.09 -6.10
C PRO A 457 18.02 7.95 -7.33
N GLY A 458 18.19 6.83 -8.05
CA GLY A 458 17.27 6.46 -9.14
C GLY A 458 15.95 5.87 -8.62
N PRO A 459 14.90 5.83 -9.44
CA PRO A 459 13.55 5.46 -9.00
C PRO A 459 13.39 4.02 -8.50
N LEU A 460 14.25 3.08 -8.91
CA LEU A 460 14.21 1.69 -8.45
C LEU A 460 15.05 1.44 -7.18
N THR A 461 15.79 2.45 -6.71
CA THR A 461 16.58 2.38 -5.48
C THR A 461 16.00 3.27 -4.39
N LEU A 462 14.89 3.95 -4.64
CA LEU A 462 14.30 4.91 -3.73
C LEU A 462 13.87 4.29 -2.39
N ASP A 463 13.43 3.03 -2.37
CA ASP A 463 13.09 2.30 -1.15
C ASP A 463 14.30 2.09 -0.22
N ASN A 464 15.52 2.15 -0.77
CA ASN A 464 16.76 2.07 0.00
C ASN A 464 17.19 3.42 0.60
N GLU A 465 16.48 4.49 0.28
CA GLU A 465 16.73 5.84 0.78
C GLU A 465 16.03 6.14 2.11
N TRP A 466 15.29 5.17 2.63
CA TRP A 466 14.84 5.23 4.00
C TRP A 466 15.97 4.79 4.94
N VAL A 467 16.34 5.67 5.84
CA VAL A 467 17.46 5.39 6.75
C VAL A 467 17.06 4.31 7.73
N MET A 468 17.91 3.26 7.84
CA MET A 468 17.78 2.22 8.85
C MET A 468 19.03 2.26 9.74
N TYR A 469 18.88 2.60 11.01
CA TYR A 469 19.99 2.62 11.95
C TYR A 469 20.11 1.31 12.69
N GLU A 470 21.30 0.72 12.65
CA GLU A 470 21.67 -0.43 13.47
C GLU A 470 22.17 0.04 14.85
N GLY A 471 21.99 -0.77 15.85
CA GLY A 471 22.40 -0.47 17.21
C GLY A 471 21.21 -0.42 18.17
N LYS A 472 21.45 -0.78 19.41
CA LYS A 472 20.44 -0.79 20.47
C LYS A 472 20.75 0.30 21.47
N CYS A 473 19.75 1.06 21.87
CA CYS A 473 19.88 1.99 22.96
C CYS A 473 20.19 1.27 24.30
N SER A 474 20.58 2.03 25.29
CA SER A 474 20.89 1.56 26.66
C SER A 474 19.68 0.82 27.28
N ASP A 475 19.95 -0.05 28.27
CA ASP A 475 18.87 -0.78 28.94
C ASP A 475 17.85 0.15 29.64
N PRO A 476 18.22 1.25 30.30
CA PRO A 476 17.25 2.21 30.83
C PRO A 476 16.37 2.83 29.76
N ALA A 477 16.94 3.25 28.62
CA ALA A 477 16.17 3.80 27.51
C ALA A 477 15.19 2.75 26.94
N ARG A 478 15.65 1.52 26.75
CA ARG A 478 14.80 0.42 26.27
C ARG A 478 13.63 0.12 27.19
N ALA A 479 13.88 0.11 28.50
CA ALA A 479 12.86 -0.20 29.50
C ALA A 479 11.71 0.82 29.48
N LEU A 480 11.98 2.07 29.19
CA LEU A 480 11.01 3.17 29.20
C LEU A 480 10.42 3.43 27.81
N LEU A 481 11.28 3.58 26.79
CA LEU A 481 10.87 4.04 25.46
C LEU A 481 10.19 2.97 24.60
N LEU A 482 10.60 1.69 24.72
CA LEU A 482 9.99 0.59 23.94
C LEU A 482 8.63 0.12 24.48
N GLN A 483 8.08 0.77 25.48
CA GLN A 483 6.69 0.53 25.91
C GLN A 483 5.66 1.05 24.93
N HIS A 484 6.05 1.99 24.07
CA HIS A 484 5.21 2.59 23.05
C HIS A 484 5.42 1.90 21.69
N ALA A 485 4.34 1.46 21.06
CA ALA A 485 4.37 0.74 19.80
C ALA A 485 5.09 1.54 18.69
N LYS A 486 5.90 0.85 17.88
CA LYS A 486 6.62 1.40 16.73
C LYS A 486 7.68 2.49 17.08
N THR A 487 8.19 2.51 18.30
CA THR A 487 9.32 3.37 18.66
C THR A 487 10.63 2.72 18.21
N GLY A 488 11.42 3.43 17.40
CA GLY A 488 12.82 3.13 17.13
C GLY A 488 13.70 3.65 18.28
N CYS A 489 14.46 2.76 18.92
CA CYS A 489 15.41 3.13 19.96
C CYS A 489 16.80 2.65 19.54
N HIS A 490 17.73 3.59 19.25
CA HIS A 490 19.03 3.34 18.64
C HIS A 490 20.15 3.89 19.52
N GLY A 491 21.32 3.22 19.52
CA GLY A 491 22.52 3.65 20.20
C GLY A 491 23.74 3.49 19.29
N HIS A 492 24.66 4.46 19.30
CA HIS A 492 25.89 4.45 18.51
C HIS A 492 27.06 5.10 19.28
N GLY A 493 28.24 4.51 19.22
CA GLY A 493 29.41 4.96 19.93
C GLY A 493 29.64 4.24 21.25
N ASP A 494 30.58 4.76 22.08
CA ASP A 494 30.91 4.21 23.41
C ASP A 494 30.00 4.87 24.47
N PRO A 495 29.19 4.11 25.23
CA PRO A 495 28.31 4.67 26.27
C PRO A 495 28.98 5.43 27.40
N THR A 496 30.31 5.34 27.52
CA THR A 496 31.09 6.08 28.53
C THR A 496 31.47 7.51 28.12
N ASN A 497 31.23 7.85 26.86
CA ASN A 497 31.53 9.16 26.29
C ASN A 497 30.40 10.17 26.56
N PRO A 498 30.65 11.50 26.37
CA PRO A 498 29.60 12.50 26.40
C PRO A 498 28.43 12.14 25.48
N ARG A 499 27.21 12.43 25.95
CA ARG A 499 25.98 11.86 25.37
C ARG A 499 25.21 12.88 24.56
N ILE A 500 24.84 12.49 23.34
CA ILE A 500 23.87 13.18 22.48
C ILE A 500 22.60 12.36 22.48
N PHE A 501 21.44 12.97 22.74
CA PHE A 501 20.16 12.37 22.59
C PHE A 501 19.40 12.99 21.40
N VAL A 502 18.84 12.17 20.52
CA VAL A 502 18.02 12.62 19.37
C VAL A 502 16.59 12.16 19.58
N GLY A 503 15.67 13.11 19.71
CA GLY A 503 14.24 12.82 19.83
C GLY A 503 13.45 13.33 18.62
N GLY A 504 12.41 12.58 18.19
CA GLY A 504 11.55 13.08 17.15
C GLY A 504 10.89 12.03 16.26
N SER A 505 10.46 12.52 15.09
CA SER A 505 9.81 11.72 14.05
C SER A 505 10.79 11.24 12.98
N SER A 506 10.28 10.74 11.86
CA SER A 506 11.03 10.37 10.65
C SER A 506 11.91 11.52 10.12
N HIS A 507 11.50 12.78 10.25
CA HIS A 507 12.32 13.92 9.82
C HIS A 507 13.59 14.07 10.67
N ALA A 508 13.49 13.89 11.99
CA ALA A 508 14.67 13.87 12.87
C ALA A 508 15.60 12.68 12.53
N GLU A 509 15.01 11.54 12.17
CA GLU A 509 15.76 10.36 11.73
C GLU A 509 16.58 10.63 10.47
N GLN A 510 16.02 11.37 9.51
CA GLN A 510 16.66 11.62 8.21
C GLN A 510 17.67 12.78 8.24
N VAL A 511 17.46 13.77 9.08
CA VAL A 511 18.27 15.00 9.08
C VAL A 511 19.23 15.09 10.28
N LEU A 512 18.74 14.83 11.49
CA LEU A 512 19.54 14.96 12.70
C LEU A 512 20.45 13.76 12.97
N MET A 513 19.97 12.55 12.72
CA MET A 513 20.74 11.34 12.99
C MET A 513 22.02 11.21 12.18
N PRO A 514 22.08 11.56 10.86
CA PRO A 514 23.34 11.54 10.13
C PRO A 514 24.40 12.47 10.76
N ALA A 515 24.00 13.68 11.19
CA ALA A 515 24.89 14.63 11.83
C ALA A 515 25.34 14.15 13.24
N ALA A 516 24.41 13.64 14.05
CA ALA A 516 24.72 13.11 15.37
C ALA A 516 25.71 11.93 15.32
N ARG A 517 25.51 11.01 14.37
CA ARG A 517 26.41 9.87 14.14
C ARG A 517 27.81 10.33 13.69
N LEU A 518 27.87 11.32 12.81
CA LEU A 518 29.15 11.88 12.36
C LEU A 518 29.90 12.52 13.49
N LEU A 519 29.23 13.21 14.42
CA LEU A 519 29.83 13.70 15.67
C LEU A 519 30.32 12.56 16.57
N ALA A 520 29.56 11.46 16.66
CA ALA A 520 30.01 10.29 17.42
C ALA A 520 31.30 9.69 16.83
N ASP A 521 31.38 9.58 15.52
CA ASP A 521 32.52 8.97 14.83
C ASP A 521 33.77 9.88 14.81
N GLN A 522 33.56 11.20 14.72
CA GLN A 522 34.67 12.17 14.63
C GLN A 522 35.13 12.69 16.00
N ASP A 523 34.20 13.02 16.89
CA ASP A 523 34.46 13.72 18.16
C ASP A 523 34.27 12.81 19.38
N GLY A 524 33.89 11.55 19.16
CA GLY A 524 33.81 10.54 20.19
C GLY A 524 32.59 10.68 21.11
N TYR A 525 31.45 11.16 20.62
CA TYR A 525 30.21 11.16 21.39
C TYR A 525 29.54 9.79 21.43
N TYR A 526 28.68 9.56 22.42
CA TYR A 526 27.69 8.50 22.41
C TYR A 526 26.33 9.06 21.99
N VAL A 527 25.80 8.57 20.90
CA VAL A 527 24.48 8.97 20.42
C VAL A 527 23.41 7.95 20.85
N GLU A 528 22.35 8.45 21.45
CA GLU A 528 21.13 7.66 21.73
C GLU A 528 19.93 8.37 21.13
N ALA A 529 19.01 7.59 20.51
CA ALA A 529 17.87 8.17 19.82
C ALA A 529 16.58 7.43 20.17
N ALA A 530 15.49 8.20 20.30
CA ALA A 530 14.12 7.70 20.39
C ALA A 530 13.29 8.33 19.27
N LEU A 531 12.99 7.54 18.25
CA LEU A 531 12.38 8.00 17.02
C LEU A 531 11.07 7.25 16.78
N LYS A 532 9.99 8.00 16.44
CA LYS A 532 8.69 7.42 16.15
C LYS A 532 8.08 8.10 14.94
N ALA A 533 7.91 7.34 13.85
CA ALA A 533 7.32 7.84 12.61
C ALA A 533 5.95 8.50 12.85
N GLY A 534 5.74 9.68 12.26
CA GLY A 534 4.50 10.45 12.39
C GLY A 534 4.27 11.08 13.79
N CYS A 535 5.26 11.03 14.68
CA CYS A 535 5.17 11.58 16.04
C CYS A 535 6.29 12.60 16.28
N PRO A 536 6.12 13.87 15.91
CA PRO A 536 7.08 14.91 16.23
C PRO A 536 7.22 15.05 17.74
N TRP A 537 8.44 15.24 18.22
CA TRP A 537 8.65 15.43 19.65
C TRP A 537 8.22 16.83 20.05
N SER A 538 7.18 16.89 20.85
CA SER A 538 6.56 18.10 21.39
C SER A 538 6.22 17.89 22.85
N ALA A 539 5.80 18.95 23.55
CA ALA A 539 5.20 18.77 24.87
C ALA A 539 4.03 17.77 24.79
N PRO A 540 3.79 16.96 25.83
CA PRO A 540 2.72 15.96 25.81
C PRO A 540 1.37 16.56 25.42
N ASP A 541 0.88 16.22 24.23
CA ASP A 541 -0.40 16.73 23.69
C ASP A 541 -1.37 15.54 23.49
N PRO A 542 -2.50 15.49 24.22
CA PRO A 542 -3.52 14.48 24.01
C PRO A 542 -4.12 14.50 22.59
N ALA A 543 -4.08 15.61 21.87
CA ALA A 543 -4.56 15.71 20.50
C ALA A 543 -3.69 14.96 19.50
N SER A 544 -2.41 14.68 19.83
CA SER A 544 -1.50 13.87 19.01
C SER A 544 -1.78 12.36 19.06
N GLY A 545 -2.79 11.93 19.82
CA GLY A 545 -3.12 10.54 20.10
C GLY A 545 -2.38 9.98 21.32
N GLU A 546 -3.03 9.08 22.05
CA GLU A 546 -2.49 8.55 23.32
C GLU A 546 -1.09 7.91 23.19
N ASP A 547 -0.81 7.24 22.07
CA ASP A 547 0.45 6.55 21.85
C ASP A 547 1.63 7.52 21.55
N CYS A 548 1.36 8.62 20.83
CA CYS A 548 2.37 9.67 20.59
C CYS A 548 2.60 10.51 21.84
N ALA A 549 1.55 10.94 22.52
CA ALA A 549 1.65 11.68 23.78
C ALA A 549 2.42 10.88 24.85
N GLY A 550 2.13 9.59 24.97
CA GLY A 550 2.86 8.68 25.87
C GLY A 550 4.33 8.53 25.50
N HIS A 551 4.64 8.43 24.21
CA HIS A 551 6.02 8.38 23.71
C HIS A 551 6.80 9.66 24.08
N ASN A 552 6.23 10.84 23.80
CA ASN A 552 6.86 12.13 24.10
C ASN A 552 7.08 12.33 25.61
N ALA A 553 6.11 11.93 26.43
CA ALA A 553 6.24 11.95 27.89
C ALA A 553 7.34 11.00 28.39
N ALA A 554 7.45 9.82 27.78
CA ALA A 554 8.49 8.84 28.16
C ALA A 554 9.91 9.34 27.81
N ILE A 555 10.08 10.06 26.70
CA ILE A 555 11.38 10.70 26.37
C ILE A 555 11.75 11.71 27.44
N LEU A 556 10.83 12.61 27.79
CA LEU A 556 11.12 13.64 28.81
C LEU A 556 11.44 13.01 30.17
N GLN A 557 10.67 12.02 30.61
CA GLN A 557 10.94 11.26 31.82
C GLN A 557 12.34 10.60 31.77
N TYR A 558 12.67 9.97 30.63
CA TYR A 558 13.98 9.34 30.46
C TYR A 558 15.14 10.33 30.66
N LEU A 559 15.05 11.53 30.07
CA LEU A 559 16.09 12.57 30.18
C LEU A 559 16.20 13.14 31.61
N GLN A 560 15.07 13.25 32.32
CA GLN A 560 15.07 13.66 33.75
C GLN A 560 15.76 12.63 34.65
N GLU A 561 15.60 11.33 34.34
CA GLU A 561 16.19 10.23 35.10
C GLU A 561 17.67 9.93 34.67
N ASN A 562 18.01 10.23 33.41
CA ASN A 562 19.30 9.94 32.79
C ASN A 562 19.86 11.16 32.05
N PRO A 563 20.44 12.13 32.73
CA PRO A 563 20.93 13.36 32.12
C PRO A 563 21.89 13.10 30.95
N VAL A 564 21.80 13.92 29.92
CA VAL A 564 22.65 13.90 28.72
C VAL A 564 23.31 15.26 28.52
N ASP A 565 24.40 15.33 27.76
CA ASP A 565 25.09 16.59 27.52
C ASP A 565 24.36 17.44 26.48
N TYR A 566 23.88 16.80 25.42
CA TYR A 566 23.21 17.46 24.29
C TYR A 566 21.92 16.76 23.91
N VAL A 567 20.92 17.57 23.50
CA VAL A 567 19.66 17.08 22.90
C VAL A 567 19.45 17.76 21.57
N PHE A 568 19.25 16.96 20.54
CA PHE A 568 18.97 17.43 19.19
C PHE A 568 17.48 17.23 18.86
N LEU A 569 16.82 18.27 18.40
CA LEU A 569 15.40 18.22 18.02
C LEU A 569 15.05 19.16 16.87
N ILE A 570 13.95 18.86 16.17
CA ILE A 570 13.32 19.75 15.20
C ILE A 570 12.32 20.62 15.96
N VAL A 571 12.48 21.95 15.88
CA VAL A 571 11.69 22.90 16.68
C VAL A 571 10.46 23.48 15.97
N THR A 572 10.33 23.26 14.67
CA THR A 572 9.19 23.72 13.88
C THR A 572 8.41 22.54 13.28
N ALA A 573 7.26 22.81 12.72
CA ALA A 573 6.44 21.84 12.00
C ALA A 573 5.97 22.44 10.69
N THR A 574 6.29 21.81 9.58
CA THR A 574 5.79 22.16 8.25
C THR A 574 4.46 21.48 7.96
N SER A 575 3.64 22.09 7.11
CA SER A 575 2.32 21.60 6.74
C SER A 575 2.14 21.64 5.23
N ALA A 576 1.51 20.59 4.68
CA ALA A 576 1.19 20.53 3.25
C ALA A 576 0.13 21.58 2.82
N ASN A 577 -0.67 22.09 3.76
CA ASN A 577 -1.77 23.03 3.52
C ASN A 577 -1.59 24.37 4.21
N GLY A 578 -0.39 24.72 4.65
CA GLY A 578 -0.12 25.96 5.36
C GLY A 578 1.35 26.26 5.55
N VAL A 579 1.63 27.45 6.03
CA VAL A 579 2.98 27.89 6.33
C VAL A 579 3.45 27.24 7.63
N GLU A 580 4.75 26.97 7.71
CA GLU A 580 5.48 26.46 8.88
C GLU A 580 5.09 27.18 10.17
N GLN A 581 5.02 26.45 11.27
CA GLN A 581 4.72 26.96 12.60
C GLN A 581 5.74 26.40 13.60
N LEU A 582 5.88 27.06 14.77
CA LEU A 582 6.58 26.42 15.89
C LEU A 582 5.92 25.09 16.26
N GLY A 583 6.71 24.10 16.60
CA GLY A 583 6.20 22.83 17.11
C GLY A 583 5.27 23.07 18.31
N HIS A 584 4.20 22.30 18.41
CA HIS A 584 3.24 22.45 19.50
C HIS A 584 3.93 22.26 20.86
N GLY A 585 3.84 23.24 21.76
CA GLY A 585 4.46 23.20 23.10
C GLY A 585 5.98 23.07 23.08
N VAL A 586 6.66 23.40 21.98
CA VAL A 586 8.12 23.23 21.85
C VAL A 586 8.90 24.16 22.79
N VAL A 587 8.36 25.34 23.10
CA VAL A 587 9.00 26.29 24.06
C VAL A 587 9.06 25.64 25.44
N GLU A 588 7.94 25.13 25.94
CA GLU A 588 7.86 24.41 27.21
C GLU A 588 8.75 23.16 27.21
N LEU A 589 8.77 22.41 26.11
CA LEU A 589 9.63 21.25 25.98
C LEU A 589 11.11 21.60 26.08
N VAL A 590 11.55 22.66 25.41
CA VAL A 590 12.94 23.12 25.44
C VAL A 590 13.33 23.61 26.85
N GLU A 591 12.41 24.33 27.54
CA GLU A 591 12.60 24.72 28.93
C GLU A 591 12.77 23.50 29.87
N ASP A 592 11.86 22.50 29.71
CA ASP A 592 11.91 21.26 30.49
C ASP A 592 13.21 20.46 30.26
N VAL A 593 13.63 20.37 28.98
CA VAL A 593 14.86 19.65 28.60
C VAL A 593 16.10 20.39 29.10
N THR A 594 16.19 21.72 28.95
CA THR A 594 17.34 22.51 29.47
C THR A 594 17.40 22.49 30.98
N ALA A 595 16.25 22.40 31.67
CA ALA A 595 16.20 22.24 33.13
C ALA A 595 16.85 20.93 33.65
N THR A 596 16.99 19.91 32.78
CA THR A 596 17.80 18.69 33.12
C THR A 596 19.29 18.91 33.12
N GLY A 597 19.74 20.05 32.63
CA GLY A 597 21.19 20.40 32.47
C GLY A 597 21.71 20.15 31.06
N ALA A 598 20.90 19.66 30.13
CA ALA A 598 21.27 19.41 28.73
C ALA A 598 21.32 20.71 27.92
N THR A 599 22.27 20.80 27.00
CA THR A 599 22.28 21.83 25.95
C THR A 599 21.42 21.35 24.80
N VAL A 600 20.43 22.17 24.37
CA VAL A 600 19.50 21.83 23.29
C VAL A 600 19.97 22.45 21.98
N ILE A 601 20.15 21.63 20.96
CA ILE A 601 20.42 22.04 19.58
C ILE A 601 19.12 21.88 18.76
N GLY A 602 18.57 23.01 18.32
CA GLY A 602 17.35 23.06 17.54
C GLY A 602 17.59 23.38 16.07
N ILE A 603 16.91 22.67 15.16
CA ILE A 603 16.84 23.00 13.73
C ILE A 603 15.39 23.18 13.30
N ARG A 604 15.17 23.87 12.18
CA ARG A 604 13.86 23.96 11.54
C ARG A 604 13.57 22.70 10.73
N ASP A 605 12.28 22.43 10.55
CA ASP A 605 11.78 21.29 9.77
C ASP A 605 12.03 21.47 8.27
N ASN A 606 12.06 20.37 7.53
CA ASN A 606 12.11 20.37 6.06
C ASN A 606 10.72 20.58 5.46
N LEU A 607 10.66 20.81 4.16
CA LEU A 607 9.46 21.12 3.41
C LEU A 607 8.47 19.93 3.39
N ARG A 608 7.17 20.25 3.48
CA ARG A 608 6.07 19.30 3.31
C ARG A 608 5.07 19.83 2.29
N THR A 609 4.63 18.99 1.35
CA THR A 609 3.68 19.32 0.28
C THR A 609 2.63 18.24 0.10
N ASN A 610 1.60 18.53 -0.70
CA ASN A 610 0.64 17.52 -1.20
C ASN A 610 1.12 16.86 -2.51
N THR A 611 2.20 17.37 -3.11
CA THR A 611 2.77 16.87 -4.35
C THR A 611 3.96 15.97 -4.02
N ASP A 612 4.05 14.83 -4.68
CA ASP A 612 5.24 13.98 -4.62
C ASP A 612 6.43 14.70 -5.27
N LEU A 613 7.37 15.13 -4.44
CA LEU A 613 8.50 15.96 -4.85
C LEU A 613 9.50 15.18 -5.71
N TYR A 614 9.65 13.88 -5.45
CA TYR A 614 10.50 13.03 -6.28
C TYR A 614 9.93 12.89 -7.71
N GLN A 615 8.63 12.64 -7.82
CA GLN A 615 7.98 12.55 -9.14
C GLN A 615 7.97 13.88 -9.89
N CYS A 616 7.76 14.96 -9.17
CA CYS A 616 7.82 16.30 -9.73
C CYS A 616 9.21 16.58 -10.33
N ALA A 617 10.27 16.24 -9.61
CA ALA A 617 11.65 16.34 -10.07
C ALA A 617 11.92 15.50 -11.33
N ALA A 618 11.40 14.27 -11.38
CA ALA A 618 11.58 13.35 -12.50
C ALA A 618 10.82 13.77 -13.77
N SER A 619 9.79 14.61 -13.66
CA SER A 619 8.94 15.05 -14.79
C SER A 619 9.47 16.25 -15.55
N GLN A 620 10.51 16.92 -15.06
CA GLN A 620 11.04 18.15 -15.64
C GLN A 620 12.32 17.91 -16.46
N THR A 621 12.47 18.65 -17.58
CA THR A 621 13.70 18.62 -18.39
C THR A 621 14.83 19.40 -17.70
N PRO A 622 16.10 18.97 -17.79
CA PRO A 622 17.23 19.51 -17.03
C PRO A 622 17.75 20.87 -17.52
N ASP A 623 16.86 21.82 -17.79
CA ASP A 623 17.24 23.12 -18.40
C ASP A 623 17.48 24.25 -17.36
N THR A 624 17.48 23.95 -16.07
CA THR A 624 17.78 24.91 -15.01
C THR A 624 18.91 24.41 -14.11
N SER A 625 19.72 25.33 -13.60
CA SER A 625 20.87 25.05 -12.73
C SER A 625 20.52 24.26 -11.44
N TYR A 626 19.25 24.10 -11.16
CA TYR A 626 18.69 23.33 -10.04
C TYR A 626 17.74 22.23 -10.52
N GLY A 627 17.86 21.61 -11.62
CA GLY A 627 16.93 20.58 -12.15
C GLY A 627 15.76 20.20 -11.21
N GLY A 628 14.60 19.91 -11.76
CA GLY A 628 13.46 19.50 -10.94
C GLY A 628 12.41 20.57 -10.64
N CYS A 629 11.49 20.30 -9.72
CA CYS A 629 10.47 21.23 -9.30
C CYS A 629 11.04 22.34 -8.44
N LEU A 630 10.75 23.59 -8.79
CA LEU A 630 11.09 24.76 -7.99
C LEU A 630 9.86 25.18 -7.20
N LEU A 631 10.00 25.26 -5.86
CA LEU A 631 8.95 25.67 -4.95
C LEU A 631 9.25 27.04 -4.40
N ASN A 632 8.22 27.84 -4.17
CA ASN A 632 8.36 29.19 -3.61
C ASN A 632 8.43 29.11 -2.08
N ARG A 633 9.56 29.51 -1.49
CA ARG A 633 9.83 29.40 -0.05
C ARG A 633 8.74 30.03 0.83
N PRO A 634 8.23 31.24 0.56
CA PRO A 634 7.20 31.87 1.40
C PRO A 634 5.87 31.12 1.48
N ASP A 635 5.59 30.22 0.53
CA ASP A 635 4.34 29.44 0.55
C ASP A 635 4.37 28.32 1.61
N TYR A 636 5.57 27.92 2.06
CA TYR A 636 5.79 26.78 2.94
C TYR A 636 6.49 27.15 4.24
N PHE A 637 7.44 28.09 4.19
CA PHE A 637 8.27 28.44 5.33
C PHE A 637 7.94 29.82 5.89
N ALA A 638 7.89 29.92 7.21
CA ALA A 638 7.77 31.18 7.94
C ALA A 638 9.08 32.00 7.85
N SER A 639 9.00 33.27 8.24
CA SER A 639 10.18 34.12 8.44
C SER A 639 11.10 33.56 9.53
N ASP A 640 12.38 33.92 9.51
CA ASP A 640 13.36 33.39 10.47
C ASP A 640 13.07 33.82 11.92
N SER A 641 12.25 34.86 12.15
CA SER A 641 11.77 35.26 13.48
C SER A 641 10.86 34.20 14.17
N ILE A 642 10.48 33.15 13.48
CA ILE A 642 9.68 32.05 14.07
C ILE A 642 10.39 31.42 15.29
N ILE A 643 11.72 31.42 15.31
CA ILE A 643 12.51 30.81 16.40
C ILE A 643 12.83 31.79 17.53
N ASP A 644 12.50 33.09 17.42
CA ASP A 644 12.85 34.10 18.42
C ASP A 644 12.43 33.71 19.85
N PRO A 645 11.26 33.10 20.12
CA PRO A 645 10.88 32.67 21.46
C PRO A 645 11.84 31.64 22.09
N LEU A 646 12.51 30.84 21.27
CA LEU A 646 13.44 29.81 21.74
C LEU A 646 14.82 30.39 22.02
N LEU A 647 15.24 31.46 21.33
CA LEU A 647 16.54 32.11 21.53
C LEU A 647 16.69 32.78 22.90
N GLU A 648 15.57 33.02 23.59
CA GLU A 648 15.57 33.58 24.94
C GLU A 648 15.84 32.53 26.02
N ILE A 649 15.80 31.22 25.68
CA ILE A 649 15.94 30.12 26.63
C ILE A 649 17.44 29.83 26.84
N PRO A 650 17.96 29.94 28.07
CA PRO A 650 19.35 29.60 28.35
C PRO A 650 19.65 28.12 28.07
N GLY A 651 20.72 27.85 27.34
CA GLY A 651 21.10 26.46 26.94
C GLY A 651 20.43 25.98 25.66
N PHE A 652 19.64 26.82 24.96
CA PHE A 652 19.17 26.54 23.60
C PHE A 652 20.08 27.19 22.56
N HIS A 653 20.47 26.43 21.56
CA HIS A 653 21.22 26.90 20.39
C HIS A 653 20.51 26.55 19.11
N TYR A 654 20.28 27.55 18.26
CA TYR A 654 19.70 27.34 16.94
C TYR A 654 20.79 27.11 15.90
N VAL A 655 20.64 26.04 15.11
CA VAL A 655 21.46 25.77 13.95
C VAL A 655 20.62 25.96 12.68
N ASN A 656 20.98 26.96 11.90
CA ASN A 656 20.27 27.25 10.65
C ASN A 656 20.63 26.20 9.60
N VAL A 657 19.59 25.59 9.00
CA VAL A 657 19.71 24.60 7.91
C VAL A 657 18.87 24.96 6.70
N MET A 658 18.24 26.15 6.71
CA MET A 658 17.27 26.54 5.68
C MET A 658 17.91 26.75 4.31
N ASP A 659 19.15 27.21 4.26
CA ASP A 659 19.96 27.36 3.05
C ASP A 659 20.37 26.01 2.42
N LEU A 660 20.23 24.90 3.15
CA LEU A 660 20.41 23.55 2.60
C LEU A 660 19.16 23.04 1.86
N TYR A 661 18.01 23.69 2.07
CA TYR A 661 16.75 23.37 1.37
C TYR A 661 16.36 24.41 0.33
N CYS A 662 16.67 25.69 0.57
CA CYS A 662 16.22 26.79 -0.26
C CYS A 662 17.35 27.80 -0.51
N SER A 663 17.47 28.29 -1.74
CA SER A 663 18.33 29.40 -2.12
C SER A 663 17.48 30.65 -2.34
N GLY A 664 17.55 31.60 -1.41
CA GLY A 664 16.67 32.78 -1.40
C GLY A 664 15.20 32.36 -1.26
N ASP A 665 14.35 32.78 -2.18
CA ASP A 665 12.91 32.49 -2.21
C ASP A 665 12.57 31.18 -2.97
N VAL A 666 13.54 30.41 -3.40
CA VAL A 666 13.32 29.20 -4.20
C VAL A 666 13.88 27.98 -3.50
N CYS A 667 13.03 26.93 -3.39
CA CYS A 667 13.41 25.65 -2.85
C CYS A 667 13.42 24.61 -3.99
N PRO A 668 14.59 24.12 -4.42
CA PRO A 668 14.70 23.07 -5.41
C PRO A 668 14.35 21.69 -4.82
N THR A 669 14.05 20.73 -5.67
CA THR A 669 13.88 19.32 -5.30
C THR A 669 15.11 18.47 -5.64
N ILE A 670 16.06 19.02 -6.38
CA ILE A 670 17.38 18.43 -6.67
C ILE A 670 18.44 19.49 -6.38
N ALA A 671 19.48 19.13 -5.67
CA ALA A 671 20.65 19.96 -5.45
C ALA A 671 21.92 19.13 -5.64
N GLY A 672 22.92 19.67 -6.34
CA GLY A 672 24.20 19.02 -6.56
C GLY A 672 24.07 17.57 -7.09
N ASN A 673 23.23 17.33 -8.09
CA ASN A 673 22.90 16.02 -8.66
C ASN A 673 22.29 15.01 -7.67
N VAL A 674 21.80 15.46 -6.50
CA VAL A 674 21.17 14.62 -5.49
C VAL A 674 19.70 15.03 -5.34
N GLN A 675 18.79 14.07 -5.40
CA GLN A 675 17.38 14.25 -5.07
C GLN A 675 17.24 14.60 -3.58
N ILE A 676 16.63 15.72 -3.26
CA ILE A 676 16.43 16.15 -1.87
C ILE A 676 15.37 15.28 -1.19
N TYR A 677 14.27 15.02 -1.88
CA TYR A 677 13.10 14.35 -1.30
C TYR A 677 12.84 12.99 -1.95
N LEU A 678 12.37 12.05 -1.14
CA LEU A 678 11.95 10.74 -1.61
C LEU A 678 10.42 10.63 -1.86
N ASP A 679 9.63 11.56 -1.27
CA ASP A 679 8.18 11.63 -1.39
C ASP A 679 7.66 13.08 -1.20
N THR A 680 6.53 13.27 -0.51
CA THR A 680 5.90 14.56 -0.25
C THR A 680 6.59 15.41 0.81
N ASN A 681 7.47 14.81 1.65
CA ASN A 681 8.07 15.48 2.81
C ASN A 681 9.35 14.83 3.37
N HIS A 682 9.69 13.62 2.98
CA HIS A 682 10.86 12.95 3.53
C HIS A 682 12.13 13.22 2.72
N VAL A 683 13.21 13.53 3.38
CA VAL A 683 14.53 13.74 2.78
C VAL A 683 15.17 12.40 2.42
N THR A 684 15.83 12.29 1.28
CA THR A 684 16.57 11.07 0.92
C THR A 684 17.75 10.85 1.85
N GLN A 685 18.08 9.59 2.13
CA GLN A 685 19.27 9.25 2.91
C GLN A 685 20.52 9.84 2.28
N THR A 686 20.65 9.77 0.95
CA THR A 686 21.77 10.31 0.21
C THR A 686 21.91 11.81 0.45
N TYR A 687 20.82 12.60 0.37
CA TYR A 687 20.90 14.04 0.63
C TYR A 687 21.21 14.35 2.09
N GLY A 688 20.55 13.69 3.05
CA GLY A 688 20.83 13.84 4.49
C GLY A 688 22.28 13.58 4.86
N GLN A 689 22.93 12.61 4.20
CA GLN A 689 24.36 12.35 4.38
C GLN A 689 25.23 13.51 3.87
N THR A 690 24.85 14.18 2.76
CA THR A 690 25.58 15.36 2.27
C THR A 690 25.35 16.61 3.14
N MET A 691 24.24 16.69 3.88
CA MET A 691 23.95 17.75 4.85
C MET A 691 24.79 17.58 6.15
N ALA A 692 25.04 16.34 6.56
CA ALA A 692 25.59 16.01 7.86
C ALA A 692 26.93 16.75 8.18
N PRO A 693 27.93 16.80 7.29
CA PRO A 693 29.17 17.54 7.56
C PRO A 693 28.95 19.04 7.82
N ILE A 694 28.06 19.66 7.04
CA ILE A 694 27.72 21.08 7.13
C ILE A 694 26.99 21.36 8.47
N ILE A 695 26.05 20.50 8.85
CA ILE A 695 25.33 20.62 10.12
C ILE A 695 26.28 20.44 11.29
N VAL A 696 27.20 19.49 11.24
CA VAL A 696 28.22 19.24 12.29
C VAL A 696 29.12 20.47 12.49
N ASP A 697 29.60 21.08 11.43
CA ASP A 697 30.43 22.27 11.53
C ASP A 697 29.65 23.44 12.14
N ARG A 698 28.39 23.64 11.77
CA ARG A 698 27.50 24.66 12.37
C ARG A 698 27.18 24.39 13.84
N ILE A 699 27.03 23.13 14.24
CA ILE A 699 26.86 22.74 15.64
C ILE A 699 28.14 23.09 16.44
N ARG A 700 29.32 22.75 15.93
CA ARG A 700 30.57 23.07 16.54
C ARG A 700 30.75 24.58 16.72
N ASP A 701 30.32 25.38 15.75
CA ASP A 701 30.39 26.85 15.84
C ASP A 701 29.39 27.41 16.85
N ALA A 702 28.18 26.87 16.91
CA ALA A 702 27.16 27.26 17.88
C ALA A 702 27.51 26.93 19.33
N LEU A 703 28.46 25.99 19.57
CA LEU A 703 28.89 25.55 20.87
C LEU A 703 30.20 26.23 21.35
N LYS A 704 30.89 27.05 20.52
CA LYS A 704 32.03 27.86 20.87
C LYS A 704 31.60 29.10 21.63
#